data_b81585489bf035dbfe9702461e0d882a
#
_entry.id   b81585489bf035dbfe9702461e0d882a
#
_cell.length_a   1.000
_cell.length_b   1.000
_cell.length_c   1.000
_cell.angle_alpha   90.00
_cell.angle_beta   90.00
_cell.angle_gamma   90.00
#
_symmetry.space_group_name_H-M   'P 1'
#
loop_
_entity.id
_entity.type
_entity.pdbx_description
1 polymer ?
#
loop_
_entity_poly.entity_id
_entity_poly.type
_entity_poly.pdbx_seq_one_letter_code
_entity_poly.pdbx_strand_id
1 'polypeptide(L)'
;MRRSPLKTMLTVLAAGCVLVIQAPIAAAAAAQASPAGSEWPRHGLDSAETRFSPLRAIDTASVAQLGLAWHFRFDRPRGVEATPIMVGGTLYVSGPWGVVYAIDARNGRLRWQHDPQVPAGKGIHACCDVVNRGVAVEDGRVFVATIDGRLQALDSSDGRLLWSTPTFDPELPYTITGAPRVADGLVMIGNGGAEYGVRGFVSAYDAATGALRWRFYTVPGNPAEGPDGAISDLPLQALALPTWQGEWWRYGGGGTVWDAMAWDPELDLLYFGVGNGSPHDRDLRSPGGGDNLFLSSIVAVRRATGEYVWHYQTTPGDSWDYTATQHMILAELEIDGAPRKVLMQAPKNGFFYVLDRATGELLAADKYVPVNWASHIDPASGRPVEAAGARYPAGQPFMVQPSQLGGHNWQPMAWNPHTGLVYIPAQENVGFMMKEPDFRLEPGRWNTGVPNPPVPPDAAIIDQARQSMSGHLLAWDPVRRSAAWRTPHAGPWNGGVLATAGGLVFQGVGGEGLAAFDARTGERLWQSDTWLDILGGPISYELDGEQYIAAAAGFGSSIHLSSSVLLPRRGGNAAGGVFVWKLGGTAPMPEAESLPMRAAPPDTGSATAVRRGGELYARYCMQCHGAGAVAGGGIPDLRHSPYLAEASLFRRPLVEGLLAARGMPSFADTLAADDADAIRAYVVRMAHITRTTD
;
A
#
# COMPACT_ATOMS: atom_id res chain seq x y z
N MET A 1 -24.92 -39.05 -84.02
CA MET A 1 -25.95 -40.07 -84.42
C MET A 1 -26.91 -40.30 -83.27
N ARG A 2 -28.23 -40.10 -83.59
CA ARG A 2 -29.42 -40.67 -82.92
C ARG A 2 -29.67 -40.26 -81.46
N ARG A 3 -30.54 -39.28 -81.18
CA ARG A 3 -32.02 -39.27 -81.17
C ARG A 3 -32.59 -39.63 -79.79
N SER A 4 -33.28 -38.64 -79.29
CA SER A 4 -34.37 -38.64 -78.23
C SER A 4 -35.35 -39.77 -78.36
N PRO A 5 -36.14 -40.05 -77.30
CA PRO A 5 -37.38 -39.18 -77.11
C PRO A 5 -37.84 -39.00 -75.65
N LEU A 6 -38.50 -37.84 -75.50
CA LEU A 6 -39.62 -37.49 -74.58
C LEU A 6 -40.47 -38.64 -74.02
N LYS A 7 -40.89 -38.58 -72.75
CA LYS A 7 -42.27 -38.87 -72.31
C LYS A 7 -42.61 -38.03 -71.06
N THR A 8 -43.75 -37.46 -71.21
CA THR A 8 -44.61 -36.59 -70.40
C THR A 8 -45.27 -37.33 -69.23
N MET A 9 -45.78 -36.53 -68.24
CA MET A 9 -46.85 -36.75 -67.23
C MET A 9 -46.41 -37.23 -65.86
N LEU A 10 -46.76 -36.67 -64.75
CA LEU A 10 -48.06 -36.21 -64.26
C LEU A 10 -47.87 -35.35 -62.98
N THR A 11 -48.63 -34.24 -62.88
CA THR A 11 -48.78 -33.36 -61.77
C THR A 11 -49.58 -34.02 -60.64
N VAL A 12 -49.06 -34.03 -59.40
CA VAL A 12 -49.83 -34.22 -58.16
C VAL A 12 -49.49 -33.11 -57.19
N LEU A 13 -50.45 -32.20 -57.01
CA LEU A 13 -50.42 -31.20 -55.91
C LEU A 13 -50.67 -31.93 -54.58
N ALA A 14 -49.66 -31.86 -53.69
CA ALA A 14 -49.85 -32.13 -52.27
C ALA A 14 -49.63 -30.82 -51.49
N ALA A 15 -50.71 -30.23 -50.97
CA ALA A 15 -50.70 -29.10 -50.07
C ALA A 15 -50.12 -29.55 -48.69
N GLY A 16 -48.85 -29.23 -48.43
CA GLY A 16 -48.26 -29.40 -47.11
C GLY A 16 -48.32 -28.10 -46.31
N CYS A 17 -49.13 -28.06 -45.26
CA CYS A 17 -49.14 -27.01 -44.28
C CYS A 17 -47.76 -27.01 -43.57
N VAL A 18 -46.94 -25.97 -43.83
CA VAL A 18 -45.71 -25.70 -43.03
C VAL A 18 -46.17 -24.92 -41.80
N LEU A 19 -46.21 -25.57 -40.65
CA LEU A 19 -46.29 -24.92 -39.35
C LEU A 19 -44.93 -24.23 -39.10
N VAL A 20 -44.87 -22.90 -39.25
CA VAL A 20 -43.73 -22.10 -38.81
C VAL A 20 -43.87 -21.94 -37.29
N ILE A 21 -43.11 -22.74 -36.53
CA ILE A 21 -42.94 -22.53 -35.11
C ILE A 21 -41.98 -21.33 -34.97
N GLN A 22 -42.53 -20.14 -34.70
CA GLN A 22 -41.76 -18.99 -34.25
C GLN A 22 -41.29 -19.26 -32.81
N ALA A 23 -40.01 -19.65 -32.64
CA ALA A 23 -39.36 -19.58 -31.35
C ALA A 23 -39.26 -18.10 -30.94
N PRO A 24 -39.56 -17.72 -29.67
CA PRO A 24 -39.34 -16.37 -29.22
C PRO A 24 -37.84 -16.10 -29.22
N ILE A 25 -37.37 -15.16 -30.04
CA ILE A 25 -36.08 -14.56 -29.93
C ILE A 25 -36.11 -13.79 -28.61
N ALA A 26 -35.52 -14.35 -27.55
CA ALA A 26 -35.22 -13.63 -26.35
C ALA A 26 -34.24 -12.50 -26.78
N ALA A 27 -34.74 -11.28 -26.84
CA ALA A 27 -33.91 -10.10 -26.98
C ALA A 27 -32.97 -10.08 -25.78
N ALA A 28 -31.70 -10.44 -25.97
CA ALA A 28 -30.65 -10.10 -25.06
C ALA A 28 -30.68 -8.57 -24.94
N ALA A 29 -31.14 -8.08 -23.79
CA ALA A 29 -31.02 -6.67 -23.47
C ALA A 29 -29.54 -6.32 -23.60
N ALA A 30 -29.20 -5.55 -24.62
CA ALA A 30 -27.88 -4.97 -24.73
C ALA A 30 -27.66 -4.19 -23.43
N ALA A 31 -26.71 -4.63 -22.61
CA ALA A 31 -26.29 -3.91 -21.44
C ALA A 31 -25.88 -2.52 -21.95
N GLN A 32 -26.65 -1.48 -21.60
CA GLN A 32 -26.28 -0.12 -21.90
C GLN A 32 -24.94 0.12 -21.21
N ALA A 33 -23.93 0.53 -21.99
CA ALA A 33 -22.65 0.92 -21.42
C ALA A 33 -22.90 1.99 -20.36
N SER A 34 -22.42 1.74 -19.14
CA SER A 34 -22.52 2.71 -18.03
C SER A 34 -21.92 4.04 -18.46
N PRO A 35 -22.50 5.19 -18.07
CA PRO A 35 -21.91 6.48 -18.35
C PRO A 35 -20.45 6.54 -17.88
N ALA A 36 -19.60 7.25 -18.59
CA ALA A 36 -18.19 7.38 -18.23
C ALA A 36 -18.04 7.88 -16.79
N GLY A 37 -17.30 7.11 -15.96
CA GLY A 37 -17.07 7.43 -14.56
C GLY A 37 -18.18 7.07 -13.58
N SER A 38 -19.27 6.41 -14.04
CA SER A 38 -20.30 5.89 -13.13
C SER A 38 -19.80 4.73 -12.28
N GLU A 39 -18.77 4.04 -12.71
CA GLU A 39 -18.10 2.98 -11.97
C GLU A 39 -16.67 3.38 -11.56
N TRP A 40 -16.09 2.62 -10.64
CA TRP A 40 -14.69 2.71 -10.24
C TRP A 40 -14.03 1.33 -10.43
N PRO A 41 -13.71 0.94 -11.68
CA PRO A 41 -13.35 -0.45 -11.99
C PRO A 41 -11.90 -0.83 -11.70
N ARG A 42 -11.02 0.16 -11.45
CA ARG A 42 -9.58 -0.03 -11.22
C ARG A 42 -9.12 0.77 -10.02
N HIS A 43 -7.95 0.45 -9.47
CA HIS A 43 -7.39 1.11 -8.28
C HIS A 43 -7.32 2.64 -8.45
N GLY A 44 -6.84 3.13 -9.58
CA GLY A 44 -6.77 4.56 -9.90
C GLY A 44 -7.91 5.09 -10.77
N LEU A 45 -9.03 4.39 -10.90
CA LEU A 45 -10.15 4.57 -11.82
C LEU A 45 -9.82 4.07 -13.23
N ASP A 46 -8.69 4.46 -13.79
CA ASP A 46 -8.23 4.14 -15.14
C ASP A 46 -6.82 3.49 -15.12
N SER A 47 -6.29 3.12 -16.26
CA SER A 47 -4.95 2.53 -16.40
C SER A 47 -3.82 3.52 -16.14
N ALA A 48 -4.12 4.82 -16.26
CA ALA A 48 -3.18 5.91 -15.99
C ALA A 48 -3.08 6.24 -14.49
N GLU A 49 -3.89 5.59 -13.66
CA GLU A 49 -3.92 5.75 -12.19
C GLU A 49 -4.19 7.21 -11.77
N THR A 50 -5.03 7.95 -12.52
CA THR A 50 -5.25 9.40 -12.31
C THR A 50 -6.02 9.70 -11.04
N ARG A 51 -6.87 8.80 -10.55
CA ARG A 51 -7.77 8.99 -9.42
C ARG A 51 -8.65 10.26 -9.55
N PHE A 52 -9.03 10.56 -10.79
CA PHE A 52 -9.88 11.69 -11.14
C PHE A 52 -11.26 11.23 -11.60
N SER A 53 -12.28 11.48 -10.79
CA SER A 53 -13.68 11.18 -11.16
C SER A 53 -14.24 12.29 -12.06
N PRO A 54 -14.82 11.96 -13.23
CA PRO A 54 -15.49 12.93 -14.08
C PRO A 54 -16.88 13.35 -13.53
N LEU A 55 -17.36 12.73 -12.46
CA LEU A 55 -18.63 13.06 -11.82
C LEU A 55 -18.60 14.43 -11.15
N ARG A 56 -19.70 15.17 -11.20
CA ARG A 56 -19.78 16.56 -10.74
C ARG A 56 -21.06 16.92 -10.00
N ALA A 57 -21.94 15.97 -9.69
CA ALA A 57 -23.16 16.24 -8.91
C ALA A 57 -22.81 16.67 -7.46
N ILE A 58 -21.71 16.14 -6.93
CA ILE A 58 -21.11 16.63 -5.68
C ILE A 58 -20.01 17.63 -6.08
N ASP A 59 -20.23 18.90 -5.78
CA ASP A 59 -19.33 20.00 -6.13
C ASP A 59 -19.07 20.93 -4.92
N THR A 60 -18.31 21.99 -5.13
CA THR A 60 -17.95 22.95 -4.08
C THR A 60 -19.17 23.66 -3.44
N ALA A 61 -20.29 23.77 -4.12
CA ALA A 61 -21.50 24.39 -3.61
C ALA A 61 -22.40 23.39 -2.85
N SER A 62 -22.38 22.12 -3.23
CA SER A 62 -23.27 21.08 -2.70
C SER A 62 -22.61 20.21 -1.62
N VAL A 63 -21.28 20.15 -1.54
CA VAL A 63 -20.53 19.24 -0.66
C VAL A 63 -20.90 19.34 0.83
N ALA A 64 -21.30 20.52 1.30
CA ALA A 64 -21.78 20.72 2.67
C ALA A 64 -23.04 19.90 3.01
N GLN A 65 -23.76 19.40 1.99
CA GLN A 65 -24.96 18.56 2.15
C GLN A 65 -24.63 17.06 2.15
N LEU A 66 -23.34 16.67 2.05
CA LEU A 66 -22.94 15.27 2.14
C LEU A 66 -23.27 14.72 3.53
N GLY A 67 -23.97 13.59 3.57
CA GLY A 67 -24.20 12.83 4.77
C GLY A 67 -23.96 11.34 4.53
N LEU A 68 -23.84 10.57 5.60
CA LEU A 68 -23.66 9.11 5.51
C LEU A 68 -24.90 8.48 4.84
N ALA A 69 -24.68 7.71 3.77
CA ALA A 69 -25.72 6.91 3.15
C ALA A 69 -25.86 5.56 3.86
N TRP A 70 -24.74 4.92 4.12
CA TRP A 70 -24.65 3.65 4.84
C TRP A 70 -23.19 3.37 5.25
N HIS A 71 -23.00 2.43 6.17
CA HIS A 71 -21.70 1.84 6.51
C HIS A 71 -21.81 0.32 6.59
N PHE A 72 -20.69 -0.36 6.37
CA PHE A 72 -20.54 -1.81 6.54
C PHE A 72 -19.32 -2.08 7.42
N ARG A 73 -19.47 -2.88 8.47
CA ARG A 73 -18.40 -3.22 9.41
C ARG A 73 -17.76 -4.55 9.04
N PHE A 74 -16.43 -4.59 9.01
CA PHE A 74 -15.69 -5.85 8.88
C PHE A 74 -15.78 -6.69 10.17
N ASP A 75 -15.57 -7.98 10.04
CA ASP A 75 -15.64 -8.93 11.15
C ASP A 75 -14.31 -9.10 11.91
N ARG A 76 -13.23 -8.44 11.46
CA ARG A 76 -11.88 -8.56 12.02
C ARG A 76 -11.25 -7.21 12.33
N PRO A 77 -10.78 -7.01 13.59
CA PRO A 77 -10.17 -5.76 14.03
C PRO A 77 -8.66 -5.75 13.72
N ARG A 78 -8.25 -5.49 12.48
CA ARG A 78 -6.85 -5.31 12.07
C ARG A 78 -6.78 -4.15 11.06
N GLY A 79 -5.56 -3.81 10.60
CA GLY A 79 -5.33 -2.70 9.69
C GLY A 79 -6.09 -2.76 8.38
N VAL A 80 -6.61 -1.60 7.93
CA VAL A 80 -7.36 -1.44 6.69
C VAL A 80 -6.69 -0.38 5.83
N GLU A 81 -6.19 -0.81 4.65
CA GLU A 81 -5.49 0.07 3.69
C GLU A 81 -6.13 0.05 2.29
N ALA A 82 -7.24 -0.65 2.12
CA ALA A 82 -7.81 -0.92 0.81
C ALA A 82 -8.41 0.30 0.14
N THR A 83 -8.19 0.42 -1.17
CA THR A 83 -9.03 1.20 -2.08
C THR A 83 -10.18 0.31 -2.54
N PRO A 84 -11.46 0.70 -2.33
CA PRO A 84 -12.60 -0.04 -2.85
C PRO A 84 -12.66 0.00 -4.38
N ILE A 85 -13.26 -1.04 -5.00
CA ILE A 85 -13.56 -1.12 -6.43
C ILE A 85 -15.07 -1.23 -6.60
N MET A 86 -15.69 -0.44 -7.48
CA MET A 86 -17.13 -0.51 -7.75
C MET A 86 -17.38 -0.89 -9.21
N VAL A 87 -18.00 -2.07 -9.41
CA VAL A 87 -18.37 -2.63 -10.72
C VAL A 87 -19.73 -3.29 -10.63
N GLY A 88 -20.60 -3.03 -11.58
CA GLY A 88 -21.94 -3.66 -11.69
C GLY A 88 -22.81 -3.47 -10.44
N GLY A 89 -22.72 -2.31 -9.78
CA GLY A 89 -23.45 -2.03 -8.54
C GLY A 89 -22.97 -2.83 -7.32
N THR A 90 -21.79 -3.46 -7.41
CA THR A 90 -21.13 -4.16 -6.31
C THR A 90 -19.85 -3.42 -5.93
N LEU A 91 -19.70 -3.16 -4.65
CA LEU A 91 -18.47 -2.65 -4.06
C LEU A 91 -17.63 -3.83 -3.57
N TYR A 92 -16.47 -4.03 -4.15
CA TYR A 92 -15.49 -5.03 -3.74
C TYR A 92 -14.40 -4.36 -2.93
N VAL A 93 -14.11 -4.89 -1.75
CA VAL A 93 -13.09 -4.35 -0.86
C VAL A 93 -12.38 -5.49 -0.14
N SER A 94 -11.07 -5.38 0.03
CA SER A 94 -10.32 -6.28 0.89
C SER A 94 -10.19 -5.71 2.30
N GLY A 95 -10.33 -6.57 3.28
CA GLY A 95 -10.01 -6.30 4.68
C GLY A 95 -8.70 -6.93 5.10
N PRO A 96 -8.42 -6.92 6.41
CA PRO A 96 -7.25 -7.59 6.98
C PRO A 96 -7.18 -9.07 6.58
N TRP A 97 -5.95 -9.61 6.49
CA TRP A 97 -5.68 -10.99 6.07
C TRP A 97 -6.09 -11.32 4.62
N GLY A 98 -6.44 -10.30 3.82
CA GLY A 98 -6.91 -10.51 2.46
C GLY A 98 -8.34 -11.04 2.36
N VAL A 99 -9.16 -10.91 3.40
CA VAL A 99 -10.60 -11.21 3.33
C VAL A 99 -11.27 -10.27 2.34
N VAL A 100 -12.01 -10.81 1.38
CA VAL A 100 -12.73 -10.02 0.37
C VAL A 100 -14.21 -9.95 0.71
N TYR A 101 -14.75 -8.74 0.67
CA TYR A 101 -16.18 -8.45 0.85
C TYR A 101 -16.75 -7.90 -0.44
N ALA A 102 -17.85 -8.47 -0.92
CA ALA A 102 -18.69 -7.92 -1.98
C ALA A 102 -19.97 -7.36 -1.37
N ILE A 103 -20.17 -6.07 -1.52
CA ILE A 103 -21.20 -5.31 -0.82
C ILE A 103 -22.10 -4.64 -1.88
N ASP A 104 -23.42 -4.67 -1.69
CA ASP A 104 -24.32 -3.91 -2.52
C ASP A 104 -24.06 -2.41 -2.37
N ALA A 105 -23.62 -1.76 -3.45
CA ALA A 105 -23.15 -0.38 -3.43
C ALA A 105 -24.26 0.65 -3.15
N ARG A 106 -25.58 0.26 -3.23
CA ARG A 106 -26.71 1.14 -2.90
C ARG A 106 -26.98 1.24 -1.40
N ASN A 107 -26.82 0.11 -0.68
CA ASN A 107 -27.38 -0.01 0.66
C ASN A 107 -26.47 -0.69 1.69
N GLY A 108 -25.27 -1.07 1.32
CA GLY A 108 -24.30 -1.67 2.25
C GLY A 108 -24.57 -3.13 2.63
N ARG A 109 -25.51 -3.83 1.98
CA ARG A 109 -25.78 -5.24 2.30
C ARG A 109 -24.67 -6.12 1.73
N LEU A 110 -24.15 -7.02 2.58
CA LEU A 110 -23.20 -8.04 2.16
C LEU A 110 -23.86 -8.97 1.12
N ARG A 111 -23.23 -9.12 -0.04
CA ARG A 111 -23.61 -10.09 -1.09
C ARG A 111 -22.90 -11.41 -0.86
N TRP A 112 -21.59 -11.37 -0.67
CA TRP A 112 -20.75 -12.50 -0.31
C TRP A 112 -19.45 -12.06 0.36
N GLN A 113 -18.79 -13.00 1.01
CA GLN A 113 -17.47 -12.82 1.64
C GLN A 113 -16.60 -14.04 1.34
N HIS A 114 -15.33 -13.80 1.08
CA HIS A 114 -14.32 -14.84 0.93
C HIS A 114 -13.19 -14.64 1.95
N ASP A 115 -12.98 -15.64 2.81
CA ASP A 115 -11.87 -15.71 3.74
C ASP A 115 -10.79 -16.65 3.16
N PRO A 116 -9.60 -16.17 2.79
CA PRO A 116 -8.53 -17.01 2.28
C PRO A 116 -7.91 -17.92 3.35
N GLN A 117 -8.27 -17.77 4.62
CA GLN A 117 -7.79 -18.57 5.75
C GLN A 117 -6.25 -18.59 5.85
N VAL A 118 -5.66 -17.41 5.83
CA VAL A 118 -4.22 -17.24 6.00
C VAL A 118 -3.80 -17.72 7.40
N PRO A 119 -2.76 -18.58 7.52
CA PRO A 119 -2.26 -18.99 8.82
C PRO A 119 -1.82 -17.82 9.70
N ALA A 120 -2.30 -17.75 10.94
CA ALA A 120 -2.01 -16.63 11.86
C ALA A 120 -0.51 -16.41 12.10
N GLY A 121 0.31 -17.46 12.06
CA GLY A 121 1.76 -17.38 12.19
C GLY A 121 2.45 -16.57 11.06
N LYS A 122 1.82 -16.41 9.89
CA LYS A 122 2.39 -15.61 8.80
C LYS A 122 2.48 -14.10 9.14
N GLY A 123 1.66 -13.65 10.09
CA GLY A 123 1.68 -12.25 10.54
C GLY A 123 3.02 -11.76 11.11
N ILE A 124 3.91 -12.68 11.56
CA ILE A 124 5.24 -12.30 12.05
C ILE A 124 6.13 -11.67 10.94
N HIS A 125 5.90 -12.03 9.68
CA HIS A 125 6.62 -11.50 8.53
C HIS A 125 5.93 -10.28 7.90
N ALA A 126 4.81 -9.83 8.46
CA ALA A 126 4.10 -8.64 8.02
C ALA A 126 4.69 -7.39 8.68
N CYS A 127 5.60 -6.70 7.97
CA CYS A 127 6.26 -5.48 8.49
C CYS A 127 5.28 -4.41 8.97
N CYS A 128 4.10 -4.38 8.38
CA CYS A 128 3.21 -3.22 8.40
C CYS A 128 1.77 -3.63 8.72
N ASP A 129 1.58 -4.61 9.58
CA ASP A 129 0.34 -5.32 9.84
C ASP A 129 -0.10 -6.24 8.67
N VAL A 130 -1.13 -7.05 8.90
CA VAL A 130 -1.70 -7.99 7.94
C VAL A 130 -2.71 -7.29 7.01
N VAL A 131 -2.28 -6.16 6.49
CA VAL A 131 -3.08 -5.29 5.60
C VAL A 131 -3.16 -5.85 4.19
N ASN A 132 -4.15 -5.37 3.44
CA ASN A 132 -4.30 -5.58 2.01
C ASN A 132 -4.81 -4.29 1.35
N ARG A 133 -4.17 -3.82 0.26
CA ARG A 133 -4.46 -2.51 -0.35
C ARG A 133 -5.53 -2.54 -1.40
N GLY A 134 -6.12 -3.72 -1.68
CA GLY A 134 -7.27 -3.80 -2.57
C GLY A 134 -7.30 -5.08 -3.42
N VAL A 135 -8.33 -5.15 -4.22
CA VAL A 135 -8.58 -6.20 -5.21
C VAL A 135 -8.50 -5.63 -6.62
N ALA A 136 -8.43 -6.49 -7.63
CA ALA A 136 -8.68 -6.12 -9.02
C ALA A 136 -9.91 -6.88 -9.54
N VAL A 137 -10.65 -6.28 -10.49
CA VAL A 137 -11.86 -6.88 -11.05
C VAL A 137 -11.79 -6.80 -12.56
N GLU A 138 -11.94 -7.94 -13.24
CA GLU A 138 -12.02 -8.03 -14.71
C GLU A 138 -12.79 -9.29 -15.12
N ASP A 139 -13.60 -9.20 -16.15
CA ASP A 139 -14.31 -10.32 -16.81
C ASP A 139 -14.99 -11.29 -15.83
N GLY A 140 -15.75 -10.76 -14.87
CA GLY A 140 -16.49 -11.57 -13.91
C GLY A 140 -15.62 -12.24 -12.83
N ARG A 141 -14.37 -11.82 -12.68
CA ARG A 141 -13.44 -12.31 -11.65
C ARG A 141 -12.98 -11.20 -10.73
N VAL A 142 -12.79 -11.56 -9.47
CA VAL A 142 -12.15 -10.71 -8.47
C VAL A 142 -10.82 -11.35 -8.10
N PHE A 143 -9.73 -10.59 -8.24
CA PHE A 143 -8.38 -11.05 -7.92
C PHE A 143 -7.91 -10.44 -6.60
N VAL A 144 -7.39 -11.27 -5.72
CA VAL A 144 -6.82 -10.87 -4.44
C VAL A 144 -5.48 -11.58 -4.22
N ALA A 145 -4.50 -10.85 -3.73
CA ALA A 145 -3.23 -11.42 -3.30
C ALA A 145 -3.18 -11.45 -1.77
N THR A 146 -2.84 -12.59 -1.20
CA THR A 146 -2.86 -12.80 0.24
C THR A 146 -1.47 -12.64 0.86
N ILE A 147 -1.40 -12.34 2.16
CA ILE A 147 -0.13 -12.08 2.82
C ILE A 147 0.80 -13.30 2.87
N ASP A 148 0.27 -14.51 2.74
CA ASP A 148 1.03 -15.76 2.62
C ASP A 148 1.44 -16.10 1.17
N GLY A 149 1.21 -15.16 0.23
CA GLY A 149 1.72 -15.24 -1.13
C GLY A 149 0.85 -15.97 -2.14
N ARG A 150 -0.40 -16.28 -1.82
CA ARG A 150 -1.32 -16.82 -2.80
C ARG A 150 -1.98 -15.69 -3.60
N LEU A 151 -1.93 -15.78 -4.92
CA LEU A 151 -2.80 -15.01 -5.80
C LEU A 151 -4.04 -15.86 -6.09
N GLN A 152 -5.23 -15.30 -5.84
CA GLN A 152 -6.50 -16.01 -5.97
C GLN A 152 -7.42 -15.26 -6.94
N ALA A 153 -8.19 -16.01 -7.73
CA ALA A 153 -9.32 -15.49 -8.49
C ALA A 153 -10.62 -16.05 -7.92
N LEU A 154 -11.57 -15.17 -7.71
CA LEU A 154 -12.90 -15.48 -7.20
C LEU A 154 -13.95 -15.16 -8.27
N ASP A 155 -15.04 -15.91 -8.33
CA ASP A 155 -16.20 -15.56 -9.11
C ASP A 155 -16.84 -14.28 -8.55
N SER A 156 -17.03 -13.25 -9.36
CA SER A 156 -17.53 -11.96 -8.89
C SER A 156 -18.99 -12.01 -8.42
N SER A 157 -19.75 -13.03 -8.84
CA SER A 157 -21.17 -13.17 -8.51
C SER A 157 -21.44 -13.79 -7.14
N ASP A 158 -20.60 -14.75 -6.71
CA ASP A 158 -20.82 -15.54 -5.50
C ASP A 158 -19.59 -15.70 -4.58
N GLY A 159 -18.42 -15.20 -4.98
CA GLY A 159 -17.18 -15.27 -4.21
C GLY A 159 -16.51 -16.64 -4.20
N ARG A 160 -16.97 -17.58 -5.01
CA ARG A 160 -16.40 -18.93 -5.11
C ARG A 160 -14.97 -18.86 -5.68
N LEU A 161 -14.03 -19.56 -5.04
CA LEU A 161 -12.67 -19.67 -5.51
C LEU A 161 -12.62 -20.38 -6.87
N LEU A 162 -12.06 -19.71 -7.89
CA LEU A 162 -11.87 -20.26 -9.23
C LEU A 162 -10.49 -20.93 -9.35
N TRP A 163 -9.44 -20.25 -8.90
CA TRP A 163 -8.09 -20.76 -8.82
C TRP A 163 -7.27 -20.06 -7.73
N SER A 164 -6.22 -20.70 -7.26
CA SER A 164 -5.27 -20.18 -6.27
C SER A 164 -3.87 -20.62 -6.65
N THR A 165 -2.96 -19.66 -6.86
CA THR A 165 -1.57 -19.90 -7.27
C THR A 165 -0.61 -19.35 -6.23
N PRO A 166 0.32 -20.14 -5.67
CA PRO A 166 1.40 -19.61 -4.84
C PRO A 166 2.37 -18.81 -5.73
N THR A 167 2.69 -17.59 -5.30
CA THR A 167 3.62 -16.71 -6.03
C THR A 167 5.07 -16.90 -5.58
N PHE A 168 5.28 -17.48 -4.41
CA PHE A 168 6.56 -17.86 -3.82
C PHE A 168 6.38 -19.05 -2.88
N ASP A 169 7.47 -19.61 -2.38
CA ASP A 169 7.46 -20.67 -1.38
C ASP A 169 6.90 -20.12 -0.04
N PRO A 170 5.78 -20.65 0.47
CA PRO A 170 5.12 -20.14 1.67
C PRO A 170 5.97 -20.23 2.96
N GLU A 171 6.99 -21.10 2.99
CA GLU A 171 7.92 -21.23 4.12
C GLU A 171 8.90 -20.05 4.21
N LEU A 172 9.13 -19.34 3.11
CA LEU A 172 10.00 -18.17 3.07
C LEU A 172 9.29 -16.92 3.63
N PRO A 173 10.04 -15.94 4.18
CA PRO A 173 9.47 -14.76 4.83
C PRO A 173 8.98 -13.68 3.85
N TYR A 174 8.57 -14.08 2.66
CA TYR A 174 7.89 -13.20 1.70
C TYR A 174 6.47 -12.89 2.13
N THR A 175 5.97 -11.73 1.75
CA THR A 175 4.59 -11.30 1.96
C THR A 175 4.03 -10.58 0.74
N ILE A 176 2.70 -10.40 0.67
CA ILE A 176 2.05 -9.51 -0.27
C ILE A 176 1.03 -8.65 0.47
N THR A 177 1.14 -7.34 0.31
CA THR A 177 0.18 -6.35 0.84
C THR A 177 -0.43 -5.50 -0.27
N GLY A 178 0.20 -5.45 -1.45
CA GLY A 178 -0.24 -4.65 -2.60
C GLY A 178 -1.51 -5.18 -3.26
N ALA A 179 -2.25 -4.29 -3.91
CA ALA A 179 -3.35 -4.65 -4.78
C ALA A 179 -2.82 -5.17 -6.13
N PRO A 180 -3.33 -6.29 -6.65
CA PRO A 180 -2.99 -6.71 -8.00
C PRO A 180 -3.46 -5.67 -9.04
N ARG A 181 -2.77 -5.62 -10.18
CA ARG A 181 -3.24 -4.88 -11.36
C ARG A 181 -3.64 -5.88 -12.44
N VAL A 182 -4.73 -5.58 -13.14
CA VAL A 182 -5.22 -6.44 -14.21
C VAL A 182 -5.28 -5.67 -15.51
N ALA A 183 -4.80 -6.28 -16.61
CA ALA A 183 -4.80 -5.70 -17.94
C ALA A 183 -4.76 -6.79 -19.01
N ASP A 184 -5.76 -6.78 -19.90
CA ASP A 184 -5.87 -7.66 -21.06
C ASP A 184 -5.58 -9.13 -20.73
N GLY A 185 -6.28 -9.66 -19.73
CA GLY A 185 -6.18 -11.07 -19.33
C GLY A 185 -4.92 -11.45 -18.56
N LEU A 186 -4.11 -10.48 -18.12
CA LEU A 186 -2.97 -10.69 -17.22
C LEU A 186 -3.22 -10.04 -15.86
N VAL A 187 -2.87 -10.75 -14.79
CA VAL A 187 -2.86 -10.23 -13.41
C VAL A 187 -1.42 -10.07 -12.96
N MET A 188 -1.01 -8.84 -12.65
CA MET A 188 0.33 -8.50 -12.20
C MET A 188 0.34 -8.29 -10.70
N ILE A 189 1.37 -8.84 -10.04
CA ILE A 189 1.61 -8.67 -8.60
C ILE A 189 3.11 -8.80 -8.29
N GLY A 190 3.58 -8.03 -7.33
CA GLY A 190 4.91 -8.14 -6.76
C GLY A 190 4.89 -8.73 -5.35
N ASN A 191 5.99 -8.54 -4.60
CA ASN A 191 6.14 -9.04 -3.25
C ASN A 191 6.62 -7.96 -2.27
N GLY A 192 6.43 -8.20 -0.98
CA GLY A 192 7.02 -7.50 0.15
C GLY A 192 7.98 -8.40 0.93
N GLY A 193 8.53 -7.89 2.05
CA GLY A 193 9.37 -8.64 2.97
C GLY A 193 10.87 -8.34 2.87
N ALA A 194 11.26 -7.23 2.23
CA ALA A 194 12.67 -6.87 2.07
C ALA A 194 13.48 -6.99 3.37
N GLU A 195 12.95 -6.46 4.47
CA GLU A 195 13.59 -6.42 5.79
C GLU A 195 13.81 -7.80 6.42
N TYR A 196 13.13 -8.82 5.89
CA TYR A 196 13.27 -10.22 6.33
C TYR A 196 14.25 -11.03 5.47
N GLY A 197 14.98 -10.36 4.58
CA GLY A 197 16.01 -10.99 3.77
C GLY A 197 15.49 -11.69 2.53
N VAL A 198 14.52 -11.09 1.83
CA VAL A 198 13.96 -11.63 0.59
C VAL A 198 14.41 -10.86 -0.64
N ARG A 199 14.31 -11.49 -1.80
CA ARG A 199 14.61 -10.94 -3.12
C ARG A 199 13.34 -10.43 -3.80
N GLY A 200 13.37 -9.21 -4.33
CA GLY A 200 12.25 -8.58 -5.00
C GLY A 200 11.93 -9.17 -6.37
N PHE A 201 10.65 -9.19 -6.72
CA PHE A 201 10.16 -9.53 -8.05
C PHE A 201 8.79 -8.90 -8.34
N VAL A 202 8.44 -8.87 -9.62
CA VAL A 202 7.07 -8.71 -10.12
C VAL A 202 6.78 -9.86 -11.09
N SER A 203 5.53 -10.34 -11.09
CA SER A 203 5.12 -11.43 -11.98
C SER A 203 3.76 -11.14 -12.59
N ALA A 204 3.54 -11.66 -13.81
CA ALA A 204 2.22 -11.70 -14.43
C ALA A 204 1.71 -13.12 -14.53
N TYR A 205 0.43 -13.27 -14.27
CA TYR A 205 -0.30 -14.54 -14.31
C TYR A 205 -1.46 -14.43 -15.28
N ASP A 206 -1.78 -15.52 -15.94
CA ASP A 206 -2.98 -15.62 -16.78
C ASP A 206 -4.24 -15.47 -15.93
N ALA A 207 -5.08 -14.50 -16.23
CA ALA A 207 -6.26 -14.17 -15.44
C ALA A 207 -7.31 -15.29 -15.40
N ALA A 208 -7.38 -16.13 -16.42
CA ALA A 208 -8.35 -17.23 -16.49
C ALA A 208 -7.89 -18.47 -15.73
N THR A 209 -6.57 -18.76 -15.69
CA THR A 209 -6.02 -20.02 -15.19
C THR A 209 -5.12 -19.89 -13.98
N GLY A 210 -4.60 -18.70 -13.69
CA GLY A 210 -3.58 -18.47 -12.66
C GLY A 210 -2.18 -18.97 -13.03
N ALA A 211 -1.95 -19.37 -14.28
CA ALA A 211 -0.65 -19.84 -14.75
C ALA A 211 0.35 -18.66 -14.84
N LEU A 212 1.57 -18.85 -14.33
CA LEU A 212 2.64 -17.87 -14.46
C LEU A 212 2.97 -17.67 -15.96
N ARG A 213 2.96 -16.40 -16.40
CA ARG A 213 3.31 -16.01 -17.77
C ARG A 213 4.74 -15.50 -17.86
N TRP A 214 5.13 -14.61 -16.93
CA TRP A 214 6.50 -14.14 -16.81
C TRP A 214 6.78 -13.67 -15.38
N ARG A 215 8.08 -13.66 -15.03
CA ARG A 215 8.60 -13.08 -13.79
C ARG A 215 9.81 -12.21 -14.08
N PHE A 216 9.85 -11.03 -13.46
CA PHE A 216 10.97 -10.12 -13.49
C PHE A 216 11.51 -9.95 -12.07
N TYR A 217 12.72 -10.48 -11.81
CA TYR A 217 13.44 -10.19 -10.57
C TYR A 217 14.07 -8.80 -10.65
N THR A 218 14.06 -8.06 -9.52
CA THR A 218 14.54 -6.68 -9.44
C THR A 218 15.96 -6.56 -8.90
N VAL A 219 16.50 -7.63 -8.36
CA VAL A 219 17.85 -7.72 -7.79
C VAL A 219 18.54 -8.96 -8.34
N PRO A 220 19.84 -8.90 -8.70
CA PRO A 220 20.58 -10.08 -9.13
C PRO A 220 20.61 -11.16 -8.05
N GLY A 221 20.51 -12.42 -8.46
CA GLY A 221 20.72 -13.59 -7.61
C GLY A 221 22.20 -13.80 -7.27
N ASN A 222 22.51 -15.00 -6.73
CA ASN A 222 23.87 -15.41 -6.50
C ASN A 222 24.57 -15.67 -7.85
N PRO A 223 25.62 -14.93 -8.21
CA PRO A 223 26.29 -15.11 -9.51
C PRO A 223 26.89 -16.50 -9.73
N ALA A 224 27.19 -17.23 -8.64
CA ALA A 224 27.72 -18.60 -8.74
C ALA A 224 26.66 -19.64 -9.17
N GLU A 225 25.38 -19.33 -8.99
CA GLU A 225 24.25 -20.19 -9.39
C GLU A 225 23.82 -19.98 -10.85
N GLY A 226 24.31 -18.90 -11.48
CA GLY A 226 23.96 -18.56 -12.86
C GLY A 226 22.60 -17.86 -13.00
N PRO A 227 22.05 -17.78 -14.21
CA PRO A 227 20.77 -17.13 -14.48
C PRO A 227 19.58 -17.91 -13.91
N ASP A 228 18.50 -17.18 -13.55
CA ASP A 228 17.29 -17.75 -12.96
C ASP A 228 16.37 -18.44 -13.99
N GLY A 229 16.60 -18.26 -15.30
CA GLY A 229 15.64 -18.62 -16.35
C GLY A 229 14.46 -17.67 -16.45
N ALA A 230 14.58 -16.47 -15.88
CA ALA A 230 13.55 -15.43 -15.85
C ALA A 230 13.76 -14.40 -16.95
N ILE A 231 12.69 -13.66 -17.31
CA ILE A 231 12.79 -12.60 -18.34
C ILE A 231 13.75 -11.46 -17.94
N SER A 232 14.02 -11.31 -16.65
CA SER A 232 14.95 -10.32 -16.09
C SER A 232 16.43 -10.69 -16.22
N ASP A 233 16.80 -11.91 -16.63
CA ASP A 233 18.21 -12.36 -16.61
C ASP A 233 19.14 -11.46 -17.41
N LEU A 234 18.72 -11.05 -18.62
CA LEU A 234 19.53 -10.18 -19.47
C LEU A 234 19.77 -8.79 -18.84
N PRO A 235 18.75 -8.02 -18.44
CA PRO A 235 18.98 -6.72 -17.80
C PRO A 235 19.65 -6.85 -16.41
N LEU A 236 19.43 -7.92 -15.68
CA LEU A 236 20.14 -8.15 -14.42
C LEU A 236 21.62 -8.40 -14.64
N GLN A 237 22.01 -9.20 -15.62
CA GLN A 237 23.42 -9.46 -15.93
C GLN A 237 24.12 -8.23 -16.52
N ALA A 238 23.46 -7.55 -17.49
CA ALA A 238 24.09 -6.47 -18.23
C ALA A 238 24.14 -5.15 -17.48
N LEU A 239 23.09 -4.82 -16.72
CA LEU A 239 22.91 -3.51 -16.08
C LEU A 239 23.07 -3.57 -14.56
N ALA A 240 22.42 -4.54 -13.91
CA ALA A 240 22.35 -4.56 -12.46
C ALA A 240 23.61 -5.15 -11.82
N LEU A 241 24.03 -6.35 -12.23
CA LEU A 241 25.15 -7.07 -11.61
C LEU A 241 26.44 -6.23 -11.47
N PRO A 242 26.85 -5.40 -12.46
CA PRO A 242 28.03 -4.54 -12.32
C PRO A 242 27.92 -3.47 -11.21
N THR A 243 26.70 -3.21 -10.70
CA THR A 243 26.44 -2.19 -9.66
C THR A 243 26.37 -2.77 -8.25
N TRP A 244 26.60 -4.07 -8.09
CA TRP A 244 26.60 -4.76 -6.81
C TRP A 244 27.99 -5.27 -6.44
N GLN A 245 28.29 -5.28 -5.14
CA GLN A 245 29.54 -5.77 -4.59
C GLN A 245 29.29 -6.70 -3.40
N GLY A 246 30.21 -7.65 -3.14
CA GLY A 246 30.09 -8.58 -2.02
C GLY A 246 29.07 -9.68 -2.21
N GLU A 247 28.38 -10.09 -1.15
CA GLU A 247 27.49 -11.25 -1.11
C GLU A 247 26.04 -10.86 -0.74
N TRP A 248 25.49 -9.84 -1.40
CA TRP A 248 24.12 -9.30 -1.14
C TRP A 248 23.02 -10.37 -1.14
N TRP A 249 23.18 -11.43 -1.92
CA TRP A 249 22.20 -12.53 -2.00
C TRP A 249 22.00 -13.25 -0.67
N ARG A 250 22.98 -13.21 0.25
CA ARG A 250 22.85 -13.76 1.62
C ARG A 250 21.82 -13.02 2.44
N TYR A 251 21.54 -11.76 2.08
CA TYR A 251 20.53 -10.90 2.71
C TYR A 251 19.25 -10.78 1.85
N GLY A 252 19.14 -11.54 0.76
CA GLY A 252 18.07 -11.42 -0.23
C GLY A 252 18.21 -10.22 -1.15
N GLY A 253 18.92 -9.16 -0.74
CA GLY A 253 19.15 -7.94 -1.51
C GLY A 253 18.00 -6.94 -1.50
N GLY A 254 16.77 -7.32 -1.19
CA GLY A 254 15.58 -6.46 -1.16
C GLY A 254 14.99 -6.20 -2.55
N GLY A 255 14.61 -4.96 -2.84
CA GLY A 255 14.05 -4.56 -4.14
C GLY A 255 12.62 -5.02 -4.38
N THR A 256 11.83 -5.19 -3.33
CA THR A 256 10.46 -5.72 -3.44
C THR A 256 9.52 -4.74 -4.15
N VAL A 257 8.62 -5.27 -5.00
CA VAL A 257 7.58 -4.50 -5.70
C VAL A 257 6.28 -4.63 -4.90
N TRP A 258 6.20 -3.86 -3.81
CA TRP A 258 5.16 -4.08 -2.81
C TRP A 258 3.89 -3.24 -2.98
N ASP A 259 3.87 -2.27 -3.93
CA ASP A 259 2.66 -1.45 -4.17
C ASP A 259 2.50 -1.02 -5.63
N ALA A 260 2.91 0.20 -6.00
CA ALA A 260 2.41 0.89 -7.18
C ALA A 260 2.83 0.28 -8.52
N MET A 261 1.85 0.18 -9.40
CA MET A 261 2.00 -0.14 -10.82
C MET A 261 1.02 0.70 -11.63
N ALA A 262 1.42 1.13 -12.83
CA ALA A 262 0.57 1.78 -13.81
C ALA A 262 0.77 1.13 -15.18
N TRP A 263 -0.28 1.10 -16.01
CA TRP A 263 -0.21 0.52 -17.33
C TRP A 263 -0.59 1.56 -18.41
N ASP A 264 0.27 1.69 -19.41
CA ASP A 264 0.03 2.49 -20.58
C ASP A 264 -0.43 1.59 -21.74
N PRO A 265 -1.74 1.61 -22.10
CA PRO A 265 -2.25 0.79 -23.19
C PRO A 265 -1.76 1.24 -24.57
N GLU A 266 -1.34 2.51 -24.73
CA GLU A 266 -0.85 3.03 -26.00
C GLU A 266 0.57 2.56 -26.31
N LEU A 267 1.44 2.53 -25.29
CA LEU A 267 2.82 2.08 -25.43
C LEU A 267 2.99 0.58 -25.13
N ASP A 268 1.96 -0.09 -24.62
CA ASP A 268 1.95 -1.45 -24.04
C ASP A 268 3.07 -1.63 -23.00
N LEU A 269 3.21 -0.63 -22.11
CA LEU A 269 4.19 -0.61 -21.04
C LEU A 269 3.53 -0.74 -19.67
N LEU A 270 4.04 -1.67 -18.87
CA LEU A 270 3.79 -1.74 -17.43
C LEU A 270 4.94 -1.04 -16.71
N TYR A 271 4.59 -0.05 -15.88
CA TYR A 271 5.52 0.61 -14.96
C TYR A 271 5.32 0.10 -13.55
N PHE A 272 6.42 -0.18 -12.86
CA PHE A 272 6.38 -0.55 -11.45
C PHE A 272 7.52 0.07 -10.66
N GLY A 273 7.24 0.34 -9.40
CA GLY A 273 8.23 0.87 -8.47
C GLY A 273 8.95 -0.24 -7.72
N VAL A 274 10.25 -0.10 -7.57
CA VAL A 274 11.12 -1.02 -6.84
C VAL A 274 11.47 -0.46 -5.47
N GLY A 275 11.44 -1.32 -4.47
CA GLY A 275 11.67 -0.97 -3.06
C GLY A 275 13.13 -0.82 -2.67
N ASN A 276 13.31 -0.69 -1.38
CA ASN A 276 14.61 -0.52 -0.69
C ASN A 276 15.50 -1.76 -0.75
N GLY A 277 16.77 -1.56 -0.41
CA GLY A 277 17.73 -2.62 -0.21
C GLY A 277 17.59 -3.34 1.13
N SER A 278 18.04 -4.59 1.21
CA SER A 278 18.14 -5.38 2.42
C SER A 278 19.59 -5.84 2.64
N PRO A 279 20.21 -5.50 3.77
CA PRO A 279 19.84 -4.46 4.77
C PRO A 279 19.72 -3.04 4.17
N HIS A 280 19.16 -2.07 4.93
CA HIS A 280 19.10 -0.67 4.49
C HIS A 280 20.52 -0.07 4.32
N ASP A 281 21.43 -0.34 5.26
CA ASP A 281 22.81 0.10 5.11
C ASP A 281 23.48 -0.54 3.89
N ARG A 282 23.78 0.32 2.89
CA ARG A 282 24.43 -0.12 1.65
C ARG A 282 25.77 -0.81 1.91
N ASP A 283 26.55 -0.34 2.86
CA ASP A 283 27.90 -0.87 3.10
C ASP A 283 27.88 -2.28 3.70
N LEU A 284 26.76 -2.70 4.31
CA LEU A 284 26.53 -4.08 4.75
C LEU A 284 26.16 -5.00 3.57
N ARG A 285 25.19 -4.61 2.74
CA ARG A 285 24.72 -5.45 1.63
C ARG A 285 25.63 -5.43 0.41
N SER A 286 26.34 -4.32 0.19
CA SER A 286 27.22 -4.11 -0.97
C SER A 286 28.51 -3.40 -0.53
N PRO A 287 29.42 -4.09 0.18
CA PRO A 287 30.70 -3.56 0.62
C PRO A 287 31.50 -3.03 -0.58
N GLY A 288 31.91 -1.76 -0.53
CA GLY A 288 32.56 -1.09 -1.66
C GLY A 288 31.62 -0.20 -2.47
N GLY A 289 30.31 -0.19 -2.16
CA GLY A 289 29.34 0.73 -2.74
C GLY A 289 28.61 0.20 -3.97
N GLY A 290 28.41 1.05 -4.96
CA GLY A 290 27.61 0.78 -6.17
C GLY A 290 26.18 1.26 -6.05
N ASP A 291 25.51 1.34 -7.20
CA ASP A 291 24.16 1.87 -7.30
C ASP A 291 23.08 0.84 -6.91
N ASN A 292 23.43 -0.44 -6.89
CA ASN A 292 22.58 -1.56 -6.53
C ASN A 292 21.27 -1.61 -7.37
N LEU A 293 21.39 -1.56 -8.69
CA LEU A 293 20.23 -1.68 -9.58
C LEU A 293 19.53 -3.03 -9.40
N PHE A 294 18.18 -3.03 -9.38
CA PHE A 294 17.25 -1.91 -9.63
C PHE A 294 16.60 -1.38 -8.33
N LEU A 295 17.28 -1.34 -7.19
CA LEU A 295 16.71 -0.75 -5.96
C LEU A 295 16.25 0.68 -6.23
N SER A 296 15.14 1.08 -5.56
CA SER A 296 14.63 2.46 -5.58
C SER A 296 14.48 3.05 -6.99
N SER A 297 13.98 2.22 -7.91
CA SER A 297 13.84 2.55 -9.33
C SER A 297 12.39 2.46 -9.79
N ILE A 298 12.06 3.24 -10.79
CA ILE A 298 10.90 3.03 -11.65
C ILE A 298 11.39 2.18 -12.83
N VAL A 299 10.74 1.07 -13.09
CA VAL A 299 11.09 0.15 -14.19
C VAL A 299 9.91 0.03 -15.14
N ALA A 300 10.18 0.09 -16.44
CA ALA A 300 9.22 -0.15 -17.49
C ALA A 300 9.53 -1.46 -18.21
N VAL A 301 8.49 -2.29 -18.37
CA VAL A 301 8.57 -3.56 -19.10
C VAL A 301 7.43 -3.66 -20.12
N ARG A 302 7.59 -4.48 -21.16
CA ARG A 302 6.47 -4.89 -22.00
C ARG A 302 5.47 -5.67 -21.17
N ARG A 303 4.23 -5.18 -21.06
CA ARG A 303 3.19 -5.83 -20.23
C ARG A 303 2.98 -7.30 -20.61
N ALA A 304 2.93 -7.62 -21.91
CA ALA A 304 2.62 -8.96 -22.39
C ALA A 304 3.72 -9.99 -22.10
N THR A 305 4.99 -9.56 -22.09
CA THR A 305 6.16 -10.47 -22.04
C THR A 305 7.04 -10.28 -20.82
N GLY A 306 6.95 -9.15 -20.13
CA GLY A 306 7.86 -8.78 -19.04
C GLY A 306 9.23 -8.29 -19.51
N GLU A 307 9.45 -8.15 -20.83
CA GLU A 307 10.72 -7.69 -21.40
C GLU A 307 11.04 -6.26 -20.94
N TYR A 308 12.25 -6.07 -20.44
CA TYR A 308 12.77 -4.77 -19.99
C TYR A 308 12.80 -3.76 -21.14
N VAL A 309 12.39 -2.50 -20.83
CA VAL A 309 12.44 -1.38 -21.77
C VAL A 309 13.35 -0.27 -21.26
N TRP A 310 13.09 0.27 -20.06
CA TRP A 310 13.90 1.29 -19.43
C TRP A 310 13.75 1.28 -17.90
N HIS A 311 14.64 1.97 -17.21
CA HIS A 311 14.51 2.28 -15.79
C HIS A 311 15.01 3.68 -15.49
N TYR A 312 14.50 4.25 -14.39
CA TYR A 312 15.03 5.46 -13.78
C TYR A 312 15.22 5.20 -12.28
N GLN A 313 16.45 5.34 -11.79
CA GLN A 313 16.77 5.11 -10.39
C GLN A 313 16.67 6.42 -9.59
N THR A 314 15.66 6.55 -8.73
CA THR A 314 15.40 7.76 -7.95
C THR A 314 16.40 7.95 -6.80
N THR A 315 16.95 6.86 -6.27
CA THR A 315 17.90 6.89 -5.16
C THR A 315 18.99 5.82 -5.35
N PRO A 316 20.06 6.12 -6.13
CA PRO A 316 21.16 5.18 -6.35
C PRO A 316 21.83 4.75 -5.05
N GLY A 317 22.01 3.44 -4.86
CA GLY A 317 22.63 2.87 -3.66
C GLY A 317 21.91 3.27 -2.38
N ASP A 318 20.57 3.26 -2.39
CA ASP A 318 19.73 3.66 -1.26
C ASP A 318 20.23 3.10 0.09
N SER A 319 20.21 3.95 1.11
CA SER A 319 20.58 3.60 2.48
C SER A 319 19.56 4.11 3.52
N TRP A 320 18.43 4.67 3.07
CA TRP A 320 17.49 5.40 3.92
C TRP A 320 16.07 4.80 3.87
N ASP A 321 15.91 3.62 3.27
CA ASP A 321 14.59 3.04 2.98
C ASP A 321 13.77 3.91 2.00
N TYR A 322 14.44 4.62 1.07
CA TYR A 322 13.78 5.42 0.06
C TYR A 322 13.36 4.56 -1.14
N THR A 323 12.12 4.13 -1.11
CA THR A 323 11.55 3.30 -2.16
C THR A 323 10.99 4.14 -3.32
N ALA A 324 10.88 3.57 -4.51
CA ALA A 324 10.14 4.14 -5.64
C ALA A 324 8.77 3.44 -5.85
N THR A 325 8.25 2.79 -4.82
CA THR A 325 6.99 2.02 -4.86
C THR A 325 5.74 2.88 -4.61
N GLN A 326 5.90 4.20 -4.48
CA GLN A 326 4.81 5.15 -4.31
C GLN A 326 3.97 5.26 -5.58
N HIS A 327 2.72 5.70 -5.42
CA HIS A 327 1.76 5.84 -6.51
C HIS A 327 2.35 6.58 -7.72
N MET A 328 2.11 6.05 -8.92
CA MET A 328 2.52 6.63 -10.20
C MET A 328 1.29 7.10 -10.96
N ILE A 329 1.39 8.26 -11.62
CA ILE A 329 0.32 8.83 -12.44
C ILE A 329 0.86 9.04 -13.86
N LEU A 330 0.13 8.55 -14.86
CA LEU A 330 0.39 8.84 -16.25
C LEU A 330 -0.47 10.02 -16.71
N ALA A 331 0.13 10.96 -17.43
CA ALA A 331 -0.57 12.14 -17.95
C ALA A 331 0.05 12.63 -19.25
N GLU A 332 -0.60 13.63 -19.85
CA GLU A 332 -0.03 14.45 -20.89
C GLU A 332 0.10 15.89 -20.38
N LEU A 333 1.28 16.45 -20.45
CA LEU A 333 1.59 17.80 -19.99
C LEU A 333 2.17 18.62 -21.14
N GLU A 334 1.90 19.92 -21.16
CA GLU A 334 2.61 20.85 -22.01
C GLU A 334 3.86 21.34 -21.25
N ILE A 335 5.04 20.89 -21.70
CA ILE A 335 6.34 21.25 -21.12
C ILE A 335 7.16 21.95 -22.20
N ASP A 336 7.63 23.16 -21.91
CA ASP A 336 8.42 23.99 -22.84
C ASP A 336 7.72 24.22 -24.21
N GLY A 337 6.38 24.33 -24.19
CA GLY A 337 5.55 24.56 -25.37
C GLY A 337 5.35 23.33 -26.26
N ALA A 338 5.66 22.13 -25.76
CA ALA A 338 5.46 20.86 -26.47
C ALA A 338 4.66 19.86 -25.60
N PRO A 339 3.72 19.09 -26.19
CA PRO A 339 3.03 18.03 -25.47
C PRO A 339 4.00 16.89 -25.16
N ARG A 340 4.06 16.49 -23.90
CA ARG A 340 4.90 15.38 -23.41
C ARG A 340 4.02 14.35 -22.69
N LYS A 341 4.21 13.10 -23.04
CA LYS A 341 3.62 11.97 -22.33
C LYS A 341 4.49 11.65 -21.12
N VAL A 342 3.95 11.86 -19.92
CA VAL A 342 4.74 11.80 -18.69
C VAL A 342 4.27 10.71 -17.73
N LEU A 343 5.23 10.23 -16.92
CA LEU A 343 5.01 9.53 -15.68
C LEU A 343 5.42 10.45 -14.54
N MET A 344 4.53 10.63 -13.56
CA MET A 344 4.74 11.48 -12.39
C MET A 344 4.77 10.63 -11.11
N GLN A 345 5.74 10.88 -10.24
CA GLN A 345 5.85 10.21 -8.94
C GLN A 345 6.45 11.13 -7.88
N ALA A 346 5.93 11.03 -6.64
CA ALA A 346 6.49 11.61 -5.43
C ALA A 346 6.98 10.48 -4.51
N PRO A 347 8.18 9.91 -4.70
CA PRO A 347 8.71 8.84 -3.84
C PRO A 347 9.10 9.34 -2.45
N LYS A 348 9.45 8.40 -1.56
CA LYS A 348 9.86 8.69 -0.18
C LYS A 348 10.99 9.72 -0.06
N ASN A 349 11.87 9.80 -1.05
CA ASN A 349 13.11 10.61 -1.01
C ASN A 349 12.92 12.13 -1.01
N GLY A 350 11.67 12.60 -1.19
CA GLY A 350 11.29 14.01 -1.06
C GLY A 350 11.37 14.83 -2.35
N PHE A 351 11.69 14.21 -3.50
CA PHE A 351 11.66 14.85 -4.81
C PHE A 351 10.45 14.38 -5.62
N PHE A 352 9.78 15.31 -6.32
CA PHE A 352 8.74 15.01 -7.28
C PHE A 352 9.36 14.87 -8.67
N TYR A 353 9.19 13.68 -9.27
CA TYR A 353 9.76 13.36 -10.57
C TYR A 353 8.71 13.45 -11.67
N VAL A 354 9.13 14.01 -12.82
CA VAL A 354 8.42 13.98 -14.10
C VAL A 354 9.33 13.33 -15.11
N LEU A 355 8.96 12.14 -15.59
CA LEU A 355 9.71 11.37 -16.58
C LEU A 355 8.94 11.31 -17.90
N ASP A 356 9.64 11.31 -19.04
CA ASP A 356 9.05 10.86 -20.29
C ASP A 356 8.70 9.38 -20.19
N ARG A 357 7.42 9.03 -20.31
CA ARG A 357 6.96 7.67 -20.03
C ARG A 357 7.34 6.64 -21.11
N ALA A 358 7.77 7.08 -22.30
CA ALA A 358 8.22 6.17 -23.34
C ALA A 358 9.70 5.78 -23.20
N THR A 359 10.53 6.69 -22.64
CA THR A 359 11.99 6.55 -22.65
C THR A 359 12.61 6.50 -21.25
N GLY A 360 11.92 6.97 -20.21
CA GLY A 360 12.45 7.14 -18.86
C GLY A 360 13.33 8.39 -18.69
N GLU A 361 13.39 9.29 -19.70
CA GLU A 361 14.13 10.54 -19.62
C GLU A 361 13.61 11.41 -18.47
N LEU A 362 14.52 11.95 -17.65
CA LEU A 362 14.17 12.92 -16.62
C LEU A 362 13.81 14.27 -17.25
N LEU A 363 12.57 14.73 -17.06
CA LEU A 363 12.12 16.05 -17.49
C LEU A 363 12.19 17.07 -16.35
N ALA A 364 11.87 16.65 -15.13
CA ALA A 364 11.97 17.48 -13.93
C ALA A 364 12.10 16.64 -12.67
N ALA A 365 12.82 17.16 -11.66
CA ALA A 365 12.86 16.62 -10.30
C ALA A 365 13.08 17.76 -9.31
N ASP A 366 12.07 18.04 -8.46
CA ASP A 366 12.10 19.15 -7.51
C ASP A 366 11.61 18.72 -6.13
N LYS A 367 12.16 19.37 -5.08
CA LYS A 367 11.75 19.08 -3.71
C LYS A 367 10.31 19.48 -3.47
N TYR A 368 9.46 18.51 -3.10
CA TYR A 368 8.08 18.77 -2.70
C TYR A 368 7.91 18.90 -1.18
N VAL A 369 8.89 18.42 -0.40
CA VAL A 369 9.03 18.58 1.06
C VAL A 369 10.48 18.95 1.39
N PRO A 370 10.79 19.35 2.64
CA PRO A 370 12.18 19.57 3.05
C PRO A 370 13.06 18.33 2.90
N VAL A 371 14.23 18.48 2.29
CA VAL A 371 15.21 17.42 2.02
C VAL A 371 16.59 17.88 2.43
N ASN A 372 17.32 17.07 3.22
CA ASN A 372 18.68 17.35 3.65
C ASN A 372 19.72 16.27 3.27
N TRP A 373 19.28 15.10 2.78
CA TRP A 373 20.18 14.03 2.31
C TRP A 373 20.81 14.35 0.95
N ALA A 374 20.14 15.18 0.15
CA ALA A 374 20.62 15.67 -1.16
C ALA A 374 20.24 17.14 -1.35
N SER A 375 21.10 17.89 -2.06
CA SER A 375 20.84 19.29 -2.38
C SER A 375 19.82 19.43 -3.53
N HIS A 376 19.97 18.62 -4.58
CA HIS A 376 19.11 18.60 -5.79
C HIS A 376 19.35 17.31 -6.58
N ILE A 377 18.56 17.09 -7.60
CA ILE A 377 18.82 16.10 -8.66
C ILE A 377 19.51 16.84 -9.80
N ASP A 378 20.72 16.42 -10.16
CA ASP A 378 21.45 17.01 -11.28
C ASP A 378 20.72 16.68 -12.60
N PRO A 379 20.26 17.69 -13.35
CA PRO A 379 19.46 17.43 -14.55
C PRO A 379 20.26 16.77 -15.70
N ALA A 380 21.58 16.92 -15.70
CA ALA A 380 22.41 16.34 -16.76
C ALA A 380 22.64 14.84 -16.58
N SER A 381 22.79 14.38 -15.34
CA SER A 381 23.03 12.98 -15.01
C SER A 381 21.78 12.25 -14.49
N GLY A 382 20.72 12.98 -14.12
CA GLY A 382 19.54 12.44 -13.45
C GLY A 382 19.81 11.91 -12.04
N ARG A 383 20.94 12.27 -11.41
CA ARG A 383 21.39 11.71 -10.12
C ARG A 383 21.29 12.74 -9.00
N PRO A 384 21.01 12.27 -7.76
CA PRO A 384 21.06 13.17 -6.59
C PRO A 384 22.47 13.64 -6.30
N VAL A 385 22.61 14.91 -5.96
CA VAL A 385 23.85 15.49 -5.38
C VAL A 385 23.74 15.38 -3.87
N GLU A 386 24.31 14.30 -3.35
CA GLU A 386 24.21 13.93 -1.93
C GLU A 386 24.90 14.93 -1.00
N ALA A 387 24.34 15.14 0.18
CA ALA A 387 24.93 15.95 1.23
C ALA A 387 26.07 15.19 1.93
N ALA A 388 27.06 15.91 2.38
CA ALA A 388 28.17 15.33 3.16
C ALA A 388 27.65 14.65 4.43
N GLY A 389 28.07 13.40 4.67
CA GLY A 389 27.68 12.62 5.84
C GLY A 389 26.28 12.01 5.78
N ALA A 390 25.50 12.24 4.74
CA ALA A 390 24.12 11.72 4.62
C ALA A 390 24.05 10.19 4.68
N ARG A 391 25.11 9.47 4.29
CA ARG A 391 25.24 8.02 4.41
C ARG A 391 25.70 7.53 5.77
N TYR A 392 25.58 8.39 6.81
CA TYR A 392 25.85 8.08 8.22
C TYR A 392 27.05 7.14 8.42
N PRO A 393 28.30 7.58 8.08
CA PRO A 393 29.48 6.73 8.23
C PRO A 393 29.66 6.28 9.69
N ALA A 394 30.39 5.19 9.90
CA ALA A 394 30.54 4.58 11.22
C ALA A 394 30.91 5.61 12.32
N GLY A 395 30.16 5.60 13.42
CA GLY A 395 30.30 6.53 14.53
C GLY A 395 29.79 7.96 14.30
N GLN A 396 29.17 8.23 13.13
CA GLN A 396 28.60 9.55 12.80
C GLN A 396 27.11 9.41 12.44
N PRO A 397 26.19 9.52 13.40
CA PRO A 397 24.75 9.48 13.10
C PRO A 397 24.32 10.68 12.26
N PHE A 398 23.27 10.51 11.48
CA PHE A 398 22.68 11.54 10.64
C PHE A 398 21.18 11.67 10.89
N MET A 399 20.71 12.90 11.11
CA MET A 399 19.28 13.21 11.21
C MET A 399 18.75 13.47 9.81
N VAL A 400 18.20 12.42 9.16
CA VAL A 400 17.75 12.50 7.77
C VAL A 400 16.37 13.12 7.67
N GLN A 401 16.17 13.93 6.64
CA GLN A 401 14.88 14.49 6.27
C GLN A 401 14.67 14.37 4.75
N PRO A 402 13.58 13.75 4.30
CA PRO A 402 12.56 13.04 5.09
C PRO A 402 13.10 11.81 5.83
N SER A 403 12.36 11.30 6.83
CA SER A 403 12.71 10.04 7.50
C SER A 403 12.50 8.83 6.57
N GLN A 404 12.70 7.63 7.08
CA GLN A 404 12.40 6.36 6.40
C GLN A 404 10.93 6.22 6.00
N LEU A 405 10.03 6.94 6.66
CA LEU A 405 8.62 7.01 6.28
C LEU A 405 8.38 7.83 5.00
N GLY A 406 9.37 8.64 4.60
CA GLY A 406 9.36 9.45 3.38
C GLY A 406 8.62 10.78 3.52
N GLY A 407 8.74 11.63 2.51
CA GLY A 407 7.91 12.82 2.35
C GLY A 407 6.49 12.51 1.85
N HIS A 408 6.33 11.34 1.25
CA HIS A 408 5.08 10.69 0.84
C HIS A 408 5.31 9.18 0.90
N ASN A 409 4.24 8.39 1.13
CA ASN A 409 4.34 6.95 1.19
C ASN A 409 3.37 6.28 0.19
N TRP A 410 2.82 5.12 0.49
CA TRP A 410 1.97 4.36 -0.41
C TRP A 410 0.58 4.98 -0.67
N GLN A 411 0.11 5.88 0.17
CA GLN A 411 -1.20 6.51 0.03
C GLN A 411 -1.33 7.19 -1.34
N PRO A 412 -2.32 6.82 -2.17
CA PRO A 412 -2.32 7.26 -3.55
C PRO A 412 -2.55 8.77 -3.72
N MET A 413 -1.82 9.37 -4.66
CA MET A 413 -2.02 10.73 -5.15
C MET A 413 -3.22 10.81 -6.09
N ALA A 414 -3.61 12.02 -6.53
CA ALA A 414 -4.59 12.23 -7.59
C ALA A 414 -4.13 13.35 -8.53
N TRP A 415 -4.40 13.18 -9.83
CA TRP A 415 -4.19 14.20 -10.87
C TRP A 415 -5.53 14.79 -11.32
N ASN A 416 -5.64 16.10 -11.35
CA ASN A 416 -6.84 16.77 -11.86
C ASN A 416 -6.50 17.55 -13.15
N PRO A 417 -6.95 17.09 -14.34
CA PRO A 417 -6.66 17.75 -15.59
C PRO A 417 -7.28 19.14 -15.74
N HIS A 418 -8.34 19.46 -14.95
CA HIS A 418 -8.99 20.77 -14.98
C HIS A 418 -8.21 21.85 -14.20
N THR A 419 -7.42 21.45 -13.22
CA THR A 419 -6.57 22.37 -12.45
C THR A 419 -5.12 22.33 -12.87
N GLY A 420 -4.68 21.25 -13.52
CA GLY A 420 -3.28 20.98 -13.82
C GLY A 420 -2.44 20.68 -12.56
N LEU A 421 -3.06 20.15 -11.50
CA LEU A 421 -2.40 19.92 -10.22
C LEU A 421 -2.41 18.43 -9.83
N VAL A 422 -1.31 18.00 -9.21
CA VAL A 422 -1.21 16.72 -8.51
C VAL A 422 -1.42 16.96 -7.01
N TYR A 423 -2.34 16.23 -6.39
CA TYR A 423 -2.61 16.29 -4.97
C TYR A 423 -1.89 15.17 -4.25
N ILE A 424 -1.04 15.51 -3.29
CA ILE A 424 -0.10 14.60 -2.62
C ILE A 424 -0.38 14.59 -1.12
N PRO A 425 -0.62 13.43 -0.49
CA PRO A 425 -0.65 13.29 0.97
C PRO A 425 0.79 13.36 1.50
N ALA A 426 1.29 14.57 1.68
CA ALA A 426 2.65 14.84 2.06
C ALA A 426 2.84 14.90 3.58
N GLN A 427 4.07 14.59 4.02
CA GLN A 427 4.45 14.64 5.43
C GLN A 427 5.88 15.14 5.62
N GLU A 428 6.12 15.75 6.78
CA GLU A 428 7.43 16.23 7.18
C GLU A 428 7.79 15.58 8.51
N ASN A 429 8.86 14.82 8.51
CA ASN A 429 9.38 14.10 9.65
C ASN A 429 10.89 13.90 9.53
N VAL A 430 11.56 13.69 10.66
CA VAL A 430 13.00 13.49 10.74
C VAL A 430 13.28 12.07 11.22
N GLY A 431 14.21 11.39 10.56
CA GLY A 431 14.67 10.05 10.93
C GLY A 431 16.08 10.08 11.51
N PHE A 432 16.33 9.22 12.48
CA PHE A 432 17.66 8.98 13.00
C PHE A 432 18.31 7.81 12.27
N MET A 433 19.43 8.07 11.59
CA MET A 433 20.21 7.07 10.86
C MET A 433 21.57 6.88 11.51
N MET A 434 21.91 5.63 11.77
CA MET A 434 23.19 5.24 12.32
C MET A 434 23.51 3.82 11.85
N LYS A 435 24.77 3.49 11.62
CA LYS A 435 25.17 2.09 11.40
C LYS A 435 24.94 1.26 12.65
N GLU A 436 24.36 0.07 12.48
CA GLU A 436 24.22 -0.88 13.58
C GLU A 436 25.59 -1.48 13.91
N PRO A 437 26.14 -1.22 15.12
CA PRO A 437 27.35 -1.89 15.55
C PRO A 437 27.13 -3.40 15.64
N ASP A 438 28.09 -4.19 15.18
CA ASP A 438 28.05 -5.66 15.28
C ASP A 438 26.81 -6.31 14.63
N PHE A 439 26.30 -5.73 13.52
CA PHE A 439 25.18 -6.28 12.78
C PHE A 439 25.35 -7.77 12.48
N ARG A 440 24.34 -8.55 12.76
CA ARG A 440 24.25 -9.97 12.43
C ARG A 440 22.89 -10.26 11.79
N LEU A 441 22.93 -10.95 10.66
CA LEU A 441 21.72 -11.42 10.00
C LEU A 441 21.00 -12.43 10.91
N GLU A 442 19.74 -12.17 11.23
CA GLU A 442 18.82 -13.09 11.91
C GLU A 442 17.76 -13.55 10.91
N PRO A 443 17.86 -14.76 10.33
CA PRO A 443 16.91 -15.24 9.31
C PRO A 443 15.45 -15.16 9.78
N GLY A 444 14.57 -14.62 8.93
CA GLY A 444 13.15 -14.44 9.24
C GLY A 444 12.84 -13.39 10.31
N ARG A 445 13.81 -12.57 10.69
CA ARG A 445 13.68 -11.43 11.59
C ARG A 445 13.89 -10.12 10.83
N TRP A 446 13.70 -9.02 11.53
CA TRP A 446 13.88 -7.66 10.99
C TRP A 446 15.36 -7.29 10.89
N ASN A 447 15.89 -7.19 9.68
CA ASN A 447 17.33 -7.01 9.38
C ASN A 447 17.58 -5.72 8.59
N THR A 448 17.52 -4.57 9.23
CA THR A 448 17.72 -3.28 8.53
C THR A 448 19.19 -2.81 8.50
N GLY A 449 20.00 -3.27 9.44
CA GLY A 449 21.36 -2.74 9.63
C GLY A 449 21.39 -1.30 10.17
N VAL A 450 20.23 -0.81 10.61
CA VAL A 450 20.02 0.47 11.27
C VAL A 450 19.31 0.16 12.59
N PRO A 451 19.86 0.55 13.75
CA PRO A 451 19.24 0.22 15.03
C PRO A 451 17.92 0.98 15.21
N ASN A 452 16.95 0.28 15.79
CA ASN A 452 15.71 0.89 16.26
C ASN A 452 15.88 1.25 17.75
N PRO A 453 16.14 2.52 18.11
CA PRO A 453 16.25 2.89 19.50
C PRO A 453 14.91 2.70 20.23
N PRO A 454 14.94 2.24 21.50
CA PRO A 454 13.73 2.21 22.29
C PRO A 454 13.17 3.62 22.48
N VAL A 455 11.85 3.73 22.54
CA VAL A 455 11.20 5.00 22.93
C VAL A 455 11.59 5.29 24.38
N PRO A 456 12.23 6.43 24.66
CA PRO A 456 12.57 6.80 26.03
C PRO A 456 11.31 6.92 26.86
N PRO A 457 11.29 6.38 28.09
CA PRO A 457 10.14 6.55 29.00
C PRO A 457 10.15 7.95 29.64
N ASP A 458 9.99 8.97 28.81
CA ASP A 458 9.98 10.39 29.17
C ASP A 458 8.91 11.12 28.36
N ALA A 459 7.89 11.63 29.04
CA ALA A 459 6.76 12.31 28.39
C ALA A 459 7.20 13.57 27.61
N ALA A 460 8.17 14.33 28.13
CA ALA A 460 8.64 15.54 27.45
C ALA A 460 9.35 15.22 26.13
N ILE A 461 10.15 14.14 26.08
CA ILE A 461 10.80 13.69 24.86
C ILE A 461 9.76 13.18 23.83
N ILE A 462 8.74 12.45 24.30
CA ILE A 462 7.65 11.95 23.44
C ILE A 462 6.88 13.14 22.86
N ASP A 463 6.53 14.14 23.67
CA ASP A 463 5.80 15.32 23.21
C ASP A 463 6.64 16.18 22.25
N GLN A 464 7.93 16.32 22.48
CA GLN A 464 8.84 17.00 21.55
C GLN A 464 8.92 16.27 20.21
N ALA A 465 9.04 14.95 20.21
CA ALA A 465 9.03 14.12 18.99
C ALA A 465 7.70 14.25 18.25
N ARG A 466 6.57 14.22 18.95
CA ARG A 466 5.24 14.43 18.37
C ARG A 466 5.13 15.79 17.68
N GLN A 467 5.61 16.85 18.29
CA GLN A 467 5.59 18.22 17.74
C GLN A 467 6.53 18.41 16.54
N SER A 468 7.52 17.52 16.35
CA SER A 468 8.45 17.58 15.21
C SER A 468 7.90 16.91 13.93
N MET A 469 6.73 16.29 14.03
CA MET A 469 6.08 15.60 12.91
C MET A 469 4.87 16.40 12.43
N SER A 470 4.73 16.55 11.11
CA SER A 470 3.58 17.23 10.52
C SER A 470 3.16 16.55 9.20
N GLY A 471 1.92 16.77 8.80
CA GLY A 471 1.37 16.36 7.51
C GLY A 471 0.63 17.49 6.84
N HIS A 472 0.40 17.36 5.56
CA HIS A 472 -0.40 18.31 4.81
C HIS A 472 -0.91 17.69 3.49
N LEU A 473 -2.01 18.20 3.00
CA LEU A 473 -2.41 18.01 1.62
C LEU A 473 -1.68 19.04 0.77
N LEU A 474 -0.86 18.57 -0.16
CA LEU A 474 -0.09 19.41 -1.07
C LEU A 474 -0.69 19.36 -2.46
N ALA A 475 -1.00 20.53 -3.05
CA ALA A 475 -1.24 20.66 -4.47
C ALA A 475 0.03 21.10 -5.19
N TRP A 476 0.55 20.23 -6.03
CA TRP A 476 1.79 20.42 -6.78
C TRP A 476 1.51 20.72 -8.25
N ASP A 477 2.08 21.79 -8.78
CA ASP A 477 2.05 22.09 -10.21
C ASP A 477 3.29 21.46 -10.88
N PRO A 478 3.14 20.40 -11.66
CA PRO A 478 4.27 19.70 -12.25
C PRO A 478 4.96 20.48 -13.38
N VAL A 479 4.26 21.45 -13.99
CA VAL A 479 4.81 22.31 -15.07
C VAL A 479 5.55 23.49 -14.46
N ARG A 480 4.97 24.17 -13.44
CA ARG A 480 5.63 25.26 -12.72
C ARG A 480 6.66 24.76 -11.71
N ARG A 481 6.64 23.46 -11.40
CA ARG A 481 7.58 22.78 -10.49
C ARG A 481 7.56 23.36 -9.08
N SER A 482 6.37 23.64 -8.58
CA SER A 482 6.17 24.30 -7.28
C SER A 482 4.81 23.98 -6.67
N ALA A 483 4.71 24.16 -5.35
CA ALA A 483 3.45 24.06 -4.64
C ALA A 483 2.51 25.20 -5.07
N ALA A 484 1.29 24.87 -5.50
CA ALA A 484 0.22 25.83 -5.71
C ALA A 484 -0.40 26.25 -4.36
N TRP A 485 -0.64 25.28 -3.48
CA TRP A 485 -1.11 25.49 -2.12
C TRP A 485 -0.78 24.30 -1.20
N ARG A 486 -0.87 24.50 0.11
CA ARG A 486 -0.70 23.48 1.15
C ARG A 486 -1.77 23.66 2.21
N THR A 487 -2.44 22.57 2.61
CA THR A 487 -3.36 22.56 3.73
C THR A 487 -2.80 21.68 4.85
N PRO A 488 -2.40 22.27 5.98
CA PRO A 488 -1.77 21.51 7.07
C PRO A 488 -2.79 20.60 7.78
N HIS A 489 -2.28 19.48 8.29
CA HIS A 489 -3.00 18.49 9.12
C HIS A 489 -2.35 18.36 10.49
N ALA A 490 -3.12 17.88 11.47
CA ALA A 490 -2.65 17.71 12.84
C ALA A 490 -1.56 16.64 12.99
N GLY A 491 -1.54 15.65 12.09
CA GLY A 491 -0.61 14.53 12.13
C GLY A 491 0.04 14.22 10.77
N PRO A 492 1.14 13.46 10.75
CA PRO A 492 1.92 13.22 9.53
C PRO A 492 1.27 12.19 8.58
N TRP A 493 0.46 11.26 9.08
CA TRP A 493 0.02 10.09 8.29
C TRP A 493 -1.44 10.24 7.85
N ASN A 494 -1.63 10.76 6.64
CA ASN A 494 -2.94 11.02 6.06
C ASN A 494 -3.21 10.07 4.90
N GLY A 495 -4.47 9.84 4.60
CA GLY A 495 -4.90 8.89 3.58
C GLY A 495 -4.70 9.36 2.15
N GLY A 496 -4.95 8.43 1.22
CA GLY A 496 -4.92 8.70 -0.21
C GLY A 496 -5.99 9.69 -0.66
N VAL A 497 -5.84 10.19 -1.87
CA VAL A 497 -6.66 11.28 -2.41
C VAL A 497 -7.54 10.82 -3.57
N LEU A 498 -8.68 11.49 -3.72
CA LEU A 498 -9.58 11.45 -4.86
C LEU A 498 -9.81 12.88 -5.34
N ALA A 499 -9.59 13.18 -6.62
CA ALA A 499 -10.01 14.44 -7.24
C ALA A 499 -11.27 14.24 -8.07
N THR A 500 -12.14 15.27 -8.19
CA THR A 500 -13.38 15.20 -8.95
C THR A 500 -13.57 16.39 -9.89
N ALA A 501 -14.36 16.19 -10.94
CA ALA A 501 -14.77 17.26 -11.84
C ALA A 501 -15.72 18.29 -11.18
N GLY A 502 -16.24 18.01 -9.99
CA GLY A 502 -16.95 18.95 -9.13
C GLY A 502 -16.04 19.98 -8.44
N GLY A 503 -14.73 19.98 -8.73
CA GLY A 503 -13.75 20.89 -8.16
C GLY A 503 -13.34 20.55 -6.73
N LEU A 504 -13.47 19.30 -6.34
CA LEU A 504 -13.17 18.82 -4.99
C LEU A 504 -11.99 17.86 -4.97
N VAL A 505 -11.30 17.85 -3.83
CA VAL A 505 -10.33 16.82 -3.45
C VAL A 505 -10.79 16.21 -2.13
N PHE A 506 -10.99 14.88 -2.11
CA PHE A 506 -11.31 14.13 -0.90
C PHE A 506 -10.05 13.45 -0.37
N GLN A 507 -9.85 13.49 0.94
CA GLN A 507 -8.73 12.84 1.61
C GLN A 507 -9.14 12.32 2.99
N GLY A 508 -8.63 11.15 3.36
CA GLY A 508 -8.62 10.72 4.76
C GLY A 508 -7.64 11.56 5.58
N VAL A 509 -8.10 12.20 6.64
CA VAL A 509 -7.27 13.00 7.55
C VAL A 509 -7.09 12.24 8.85
N GLY A 510 -5.84 12.00 9.22
CA GLY A 510 -5.49 11.22 10.41
C GLY A 510 -6.13 11.78 11.68
N GLY A 511 -6.90 10.94 12.38
CA GLY A 511 -7.66 11.33 13.55
C GLY A 511 -8.91 12.19 13.30
N GLU A 512 -9.30 12.44 12.03
CA GLU A 512 -10.44 13.31 11.72
C GLU A 512 -11.48 12.65 10.78
N GLY A 513 -11.14 11.54 10.12
CA GLY A 513 -12.01 10.85 9.17
C GLY A 513 -11.85 11.35 7.72
N LEU A 514 -12.95 11.49 6.96
CA LEU A 514 -12.92 11.97 5.58
C LEU A 514 -13.16 13.47 5.49
N ALA A 515 -12.32 14.19 4.75
CA ALA A 515 -12.51 15.62 4.48
C ALA A 515 -12.56 15.91 2.98
N ALA A 516 -13.25 16.98 2.59
CA ALA A 516 -13.29 17.51 1.25
C ALA A 516 -12.71 18.93 1.21
N PHE A 517 -11.88 19.18 0.21
CA PHE A 517 -11.18 20.45 0.00
C PHE A 517 -11.51 21.00 -1.37
N ASP A 518 -11.53 22.34 -1.49
CA ASP A 518 -11.56 23.00 -2.79
C ASP A 518 -10.25 22.69 -3.57
N ALA A 519 -10.38 22.18 -4.76
CA ALA A 519 -9.25 21.73 -5.58
C ALA A 519 -8.28 22.85 -5.99
N ARG A 520 -8.73 24.12 -6.02
CA ARG A 520 -7.93 25.28 -6.45
C ARG A 520 -7.27 26.01 -5.29
N THR A 521 -7.90 25.99 -4.10
CA THR A 521 -7.47 26.81 -2.96
C THR A 521 -6.97 26.00 -1.77
N GLY A 522 -7.37 24.72 -1.67
CA GLY A 522 -7.10 23.88 -0.51
C GLY A 522 -7.97 24.21 0.70
N GLU A 523 -8.97 25.07 0.57
CA GLU A 523 -9.93 25.34 1.63
C GLU A 523 -10.71 24.08 1.99
N ARG A 524 -10.83 23.75 3.28
CA ARG A 524 -11.67 22.64 3.75
C ARG A 524 -13.13 23.05 3.71
N LEU A 525 -13.93 22.35 2.91
CA LEU A 525 -15.34 22.64 2.69
C LEU A 525 -16.28 21.70 3.46
N TRP A 526 -15.81 20.50 3.81
CA TRP A 526 -16.63 19.49 4.50
C TRP A 526 -15.74 18.47 5.22
N GLN A 527 -16.30 17.83 6.24
CA GLN A 527 -15.66 16.75 7.01
C GLN A 527 -16.70 15.82 7.62
N SER A 528 -16.36 14.53 7.70
CA SER A 528 -17.14 13.50 8.40
C SER A 528 -16.21 12.63 9.24
N ASP A 529 -16.38 12.67 10.55
CA ASP A 529 -15.61 11.87 11.49
C ASP A 529 -16.10 10.40 11.46
N THR A 530 -15.21 9.47 11.14
CA THR A 530 -15.50 8.04 11.10
C THR A 530 -15.02 7.29 12.34
N TRP A 531 -14.41 7.98 13.32
CA TRP A 531 -13.72 7.40 14.48
C TRP A 531 -12.58 6.45 14.15
N LEU A 532 -12.32 6.22 12.87
CA LEU A 532 -11.31 5.36 12.31
C LEU A 532 -10.54 6.13 11.24
N ASP A 533 -9.27 5.80 11.04
CA ASP A 533 -8.47 6.43 10.00
C ASP A 533 -8.86 5.88 8.62
N ILE A 534 -8.93 6.76 7.63
CA ILE A 534 -9.10 6.41 6.22
C ILE A 534 -7.73 6.56 5.56
N LEU A 535 -7.04 5.44 5.33
CA LEU A 535 -5.68 5.43 4.80
C LEU A 535 -5.63 5.10 3.31
N GLY A 536 -6.51 4.22 2.82
CA GLY A 536 -6.70 3.95 1.40
C GLY A 536 -7.28 5.15 0.66
N GLY A 537 -7.29 5.09 -0.68
CA GLY A 537 -7.86 6.15 -1.49
C GLY A 537 -9.39 6.09 -1.51
N PRO A 538 -10.11 7.22 -1.25
CA PRO A 538 -11.53 7.31 -1.51
C PRO A 538 -11.84 7.11 -3.00
N ILE A 539 -13.07 6.67 -3.32
CA ILE A 539 -13.58 6.54 -4.69
C ILE A 539 -14.90 7.30 -4.85
N SER A 540 -15.25 7.61 -6.10
CA SER A 540 -16.56 8.18 -6.45
C SER A 540 -17.22 7.32 -7.52
N TYR A 541 -18.53 7.06 -7.35
CA TYR A 541 -19.32 6.33 -8.34
C TYR A 541 -20.74 6.89 -8.42
N GLU A 542 -21.49 6.50 -9.45
CA GLU A 542 -22.89 6.88 -9.65
C GLU A 542 -23.77 5.63 -9.77
N LEU A 543 -24.87 5.62 -9.05
CA LEU A 543 -25.92 4.61 -9.17
C LEU A 543 -27.29 5.28 -9.16
N ASP A 544 -28.14 4.86 -10.09
CA ASP A 544 -29.54 5.34 -10.19
C ASP A 544 -29.63 6.89 -10.25
N GLY A 545 -28.63 7.56 -10.83
CA GLY A 545 -28.54 9.03 -10.95
C GLY A 545 -28.07 9.75 -9.71
N GLU A 546 -27.64 9.04 -8.67
CA GLU A 546 -27.04 9.61 -7.46
C GLU A 546 -25.53 9.35 -7.42
N GLN A 547 -24.75 10.39 -7.12
CA GLN A 547 -23.30 10.29 -6.91
C GLN A 547 -22.99 9.92 -5.45
N TYR A 548 -22.05 8.99 -5.29
CA TYR A 548 -21.57 8.51 -3.99
C TYR A 548 -20.07 8.73 -3.86
N ILE A 549 -19.61 8.93 -2.62
CA ILE A 549 -18.22 8.86 -2.20
C ILE A 549 -18.08 7.66 -1.27
N ALA A 550 -17.11 6.78 -1.50
CA ALA A 550 -16.87 5.62 -0.64
C ALA A 550 -15.41 5.56 -0.20
N ALA A 551 -15.18 5.12 1.04
CA ALA A 551 -13.86 4.88 1.59
C ALA A 551 -13.86 3.71 2.56
N ALA A 552 -12.74 2.97 2.61
CA ALA A 552 -12.49 1.99 3.66
C ALA A 552 -11.76 2.67 4.83
N ALA A 553 -12.18 2.39 6.04
CA ALA A 553 -11.64 2.97 7.26
C ALA A 553 -11.25 1.88 8.28
N GLY A 554 -10.19 2.09 9.03
CA GLY A 554 -9.72 1.17 10.06
C GLY A 554 -8.41 1.63 10.67
N PHE A 555 -7.96 0.95 11.70
CA PHE A 555 -6.63 1.13 12.27
C PHE A 555 -5.60 0.26 11.57
N GLY A 556 -4.33 0.60 11.74
CA GLY A 556 -3.20 -0.20 11.29
C GLY A 556 -2.58 0.34 10.02
N SER A 557 -1.29 0.42 10.08
CA SER A 557 -0.33 0.69 9.00
C SER A 557 1.05 0.70 9.63
N SER A 558 2.10 0.87 8.83
CA SER A 558 3.48 0.94 9.34
C SER A 558 3.67 1.97 10.44
N ILE A 559 3.08 3.16 10.33
CA ILE A 559 3.26 4.21 11.35
C ILE A 559 2.57 3.88 12.68
N HIS A 560 1.43 3.19 12.64
CA HIS A 560 0.75 2.75 13.87
C HIS A 560 1.52 1.64 14.60
N LEU A 561 2.48 1.01 13.95
CA LEU A 561 3.41 0.06 14.57
C LEU A 561 4.74 0.72 14.91
N SER A 562 5.35 1.49 14.00
CA SER A 562 6.67 2.08 14.23
C SER A 562 6.67 3.34 15.10
N SER A 563 5.58 4.11 15.09
CA SER A 563 5.51 5.44 15.72
C SER A 563 4.19 5.70 16.47
N SER A 564 3.46 4.66 16.83
CA SER A 564 2.12 4.74 17.44
C SER A 564 2.03 5.66 18.67
N VAL A 565 3.06 5.70 19.50
CA VAL A 565 3.13 6.58 20.67
C VAL A 565 3.16 8.08 20.30
N LEU A 566 3.51 8.39 19.05
CA LEU A 566 3.59 9.77 18.55
C LEU A 566 2.31 10.23 17.85
N LEU A 567 1.36 9.34 17.59
CA LEU A 567 0.11 9.67 16.91
C LEU A 567 -0.99 10.05 17.88
N PRO A 568 -1.91 10.94 17.48
CA PRO A 568 -3.14 11.16 18.23
C PRO A 568 -3.94 9.86 18.29
N ARG A 569 -4.38 9.46 19.48
CA ARG A 569 -5.21 8.25 19.64
C ARG A 569 -6.68 8.60 19.47
N ARG A 570 -7.37 7.79 18.67
CA ARG A 570 -8.83 7.76 18.58
C ARG A 570 -9.31 6.32 18.60
N GLY A 571 -10.39 6.07 19.33
CA GLY A 571 -11.10 4.81 19.35
C GLY A 571 -10.29 3.61 19.84
N GLY A 572 -10.96 2.58 20.31
CA GLY A 572 -10.38 1.32 20.74
C GLY A 572 -10.09 0.36 19.60
N ASN A 573 -10.09 -0.95 19.89
CA ASN A 573 -9.90 -2.04 18.91
C ASN A 573 -11.14 -2.23 17.99
N ALA A 574 -11.74 -1.16 17.49
CA ALA A 574 -12.87 -1.28 16.60
C ALA A 574 -12.46 -1.97 15.29
N ALA A 575 -13.29 -2.87 14.79
CA ALA A 575 -13.11 -3.42 13.46
C ALA A 575 -13.33 -2.31 12.43
N GLY A 576 -12.49 -2.28 11.40
CA GLY A 576 -12.65 -1.39 10.26
C GLY A 576 -13.92 -1.66 9.46
N GLY A 577 -14.12 -0.91 8.39
CA GLY A 577 -15.30 -1.05 7.55
C GLY A 577 -15.28 -0.15 6.34
N VAL A 578 -16.41 -0.10 5.64
CA VAL A 578 -16.65 0.77 4.51
C VAL A 578 -17.70 1.81 4.89
N PHE A 579 -17.43 3.05 4.56
CA PHE A 579 -18.33 4.18 4.74
C PHE A 579 -18.65 4.78 3.38
N VAL A 580 -19.92 5.11 3.17
CA VAL A 580 -20.40 5.66 1.91
C VAL A 580 -21.28 6.87 2.17
N TRP A 581 -20.99 7.97 1.49
CA TRP A 581 -21.69 9.25 1.60
C TRP A 581 -22.37 9.61 0.29
N LYS A 582 -23.48 10.34 0.39
CA LYS A 582 -24.19 10.96 -0.73
C LYS A 582 -24.81 12.28 -0.30
N LEU A 583 -25.25 13.11 -1.23
CA LEU A 583 -26.02 14.30 -0.91
C LEU A 583 -27.31 13.92 -0.17
N GLY A 584 -27.57 14.61 0.95
CA GLY A 584 -28.74 14.37 1.79
C GLY A 584 -28.75 13.00 2.48
N GLY A 585 -27.62 12.33 2.62
CA GLY A 585 -27.49 11.09 3.39
C GLY A 585 -27.83 11.33 4.88
N THR A 586 -28.57 10.41 5.51
CA THR A 586 -29.08 10.56 6.88
C THR A 586 -28.83 9.34 7.77
N ALA A 587 -28.06 8.37 7.31
CA ALA A 587 -27.69 7.22 8.14
C ALA A 587 -26.87 7.69 9.37
N PRO A 588 -27.11 7.12 10.55
CA PRO A 588 -26.33 7.47 11.73
C PRO A 588 -24.88 6.98 11.58
N MET A 589 -23.94 7.81 12.03
CA MET A 589 -22.55 7.39 12.17
C MET A 589 -22.49 6.31 13.27
N PRO A 590 -21.72 5.20 13.07
CA PRO A 590 -21.55 4.20 14.13
C PRO A 590 -20.85 4.81 15.34
N GLU A 591 -21.20 4.32 16.53
CA GLU A 591 -20.54 4.76 17.76
C GLU A 591 -19.09 4.26 17.82
N ALA A 592 -18.22 5.08 18.41
CA ALA A 592 -16.84 4.71 18.70
C ALA A 592 -16.81 3.59 19.75
N GLU A 593 -16.15 2.49 19.45
CA GLU A 593 -15.91 1.43 20.43
C GLU A 593 -14.71 1.79 21.31
N SER A 594 -14.95 1.97 22.61
CA SER A 594 -13.87 2.11 23.59
C SER A 594 -13.61 0.77 24.29
N LEU A 595 -12.36 0.33 24.32
CA LEU A 595 -11.99 -0.75 25.22
C LEU A 595 -11.75 -0.22 26.63
N PRO A 596 -12.20 -0.97 27.68
CA PRO A 596 -11.90 -0.57 29.03
C PRO A 596 -10.38 -0.61 29.27
N MET A 597 -9.82 0.55 29.62
CA MET A 597 -8.40 0.70 29.94
C MET A 597 -8.12 0.11 31.32
N ARG A 598 -7.37 -0.98 31.37
CA ARG A 598 -6.94 -1.59 32.65
C ARG A 598 -5.92 -0.70 33.35
N ALA A 599 -6.02 -0.61 34.68
CA ALA A 599 -5.02 0.07 35.48
C ALA A 599 -3.64 -0.64 35.36
N ALA A 600 -2.59 0.12 35.15
CA ALA A 600 -1.25 -0.42 35.18
C ALA A 600 -0.90 -0.90 36.62
N PRO A 601 -0.15 -2.01 36.76
CA PRO A 601 0.39 -2.39 38.05
C PRO A 601 1.39 -1.34 38.57
N PRO A 602 1.73 -1.34 39.88
CA PRO A 602 2.72 -0.42 40.43
C PRO A 602 4.06 -0.51 39.66
N ASP A 603 4.66 0.62 39.37
CA ASP A 603 5.97 0.70 38.75
C ASP A 603 7.06 0.51 39.81
N THR A 604 7.60 -0.70 39.85
CA THR A 604 8.68 -1.11 40.75
C THR A 604 10.00 -1.39 40.03
N GLY A 605 10.05 -1.09 38.69
CA GLY A 605 11.21 -1.38 37.86
C GLY A 605 12.40 -0.47 38.17
N SER A 606 13.60 -1.03 38.38
CA SER A 606 14.83 -0.26 38.46
C SER A 606 15.14 0.41 37.12
N ALA A 607 15.86 1.54 37.13
CA ALA A 607 16.27 2.24 35.90
C ALA A 607 17.05 1.30 34.95
N THR A 608 17.87 0.39 35.48
CA THR A 608 18.63 -0.58 34.69
C THR A 608 17.72 -1.61 34.04
N ALA A 609 16.74 -2.15 34.77
CA ALA A 609 15.77 -3.10 34.22
C ALA A 609 14.91 -2.45 33.12
N VAL A 610 14.43 -1.22 33.34
CA VAL A 610 13.63 -0.47 32.37
C VAL A 610 14.42 -0.19 31.10
N ARG A 611 15.69 0.24 31.19
CA ARG A 611 16.54 0.47 30.02
C ARG A 611 16.76 -0.81 29.22
N ARG A 612 17.21 -1.92 29.88
CA ARG A 612 17.39 -3.22 29.24
C ARG A 612 16.08 -3.70 28.60
N GLY A 613 14.97 -3.56 29.32
CA GLY A 613 13.66 -3.93 28.81
C GLY A 613 13.24 -3.14 27.59
N GLY A 614 13.57 -1.86 27.53
CA GLY A 614 13.33 -1.00 26.35
C GLY A 614 14.13 -1.48 25.13
N GLU A 615 15.42 -1.78 25.29
CA GLU A 615 16.28 -2.32 24.22
C GLU A 615 15.74 -3.66 23.67
N LEU A 616 15.39 -4.58 24.56
CA LEU A 616 14.80 -5.87 24.17
C LEU A 616 13.42 -5.70 23.52
N TYR A 617 12.60 -4.79 24.06
CA TYR A 617 11.28 -4.48 23.50
C TYR A 617 11.40 -3.93 22.07
N ALA A 618 12.30 -2.97 21.84
CA ALA A 618 12.53 -2.40 20.51
C ALA A 618 12.98 -3.45 19.50
N ARG A 619 13.78 -4.43 19.92
CA ARG A 619 14.30 -5.50 19.06
C ARG A 619 13.26 -6.58 18.74
N TYR A 620 12.45 -7.01 19.72
CA TYR A 620 11.64 -8.23 19.59
C TYR A 620 10.12 -8.00 19.62
N CYS A 621 9.65 -6.85 20.11
CA CYS A 621 8.22 -6.63 20.40
C CYS A 621 7.62 -5.47 19.60
N MET A 622 8.40 -4.41 19.38
CA MET A 622 7.93 -3.14 18.79
C MET A 622 7.31 -3.34 17.41
N GLN A 623 7.85 -4.24 16.58
CA GLN A 623 7.37 -4.52 15.24
C GLN A 623 5.89 -4.93 15.18
N CYS A 624 5.39 -5.59 16.22
CA CYS A 624 3.99 -5.97 16.33
C CYS A 624 3.22 -5.08 17.31
N HIS A 625 3.79 -4.79 18.49
CA HIS A 625 3.09 -4.12 19.58
C HIS A 625 3.29 -2.59 19.63
N GLY A 626 3.93 -2.02 18.60
CA GLY A 626 4.08 -0.58 18.43
C GLY A 626 5.17 0.05 19.29
N ALA A 627 5.60 1.23 18.89
CA ALA A 627 6.57 2.02 19.63
C ALA A 627 6.00 2.42 21.01
N GLY A 628 6.80 2.28 22.06
CA GLY A 628 6.39 2.60 23.43
C GLY A 628 5.29 1.70 23.98
N ALA A 629 5.12 0.49 23.44
CA ALA A 629 4.07 -0.48 23.82
C ALA A 629 2.63 -0.02 23.53
N VAL A 630 2.50 0.99 22.65
CA VAL A 630 1.23 1.56 22.20
C VAL A 630 0.83 0.89 20.90
N ALA A 631 -0.28 0.18 20.87
CA ALA A 631 -0.80 -0.47 19.67
C ALA A 631 -2.32 -0.25 19.54
N GLY A 632 -2.86 -0.56 18.37
CA GLY A 632 -4.28 -0.46 18.06
C GLY A 632 -4.76 -1.57 17.12
N GLY A 633 -6.04 -1.58 16.81
CA GLY A 633 -6.63 -2.64 16.00
C GLY A 633 -6.61 -3.99 16.72
N GLY A 634 -6.38 -5.08 16.00
CA GLY A 634 -6.32 -6.44 16.57
C GLY A 634 -5.03 -6.79 17.31
N ILE A 635 -4.04 -5.89 17.33
CA ILE A 635 -2.81 -6.07 18.10
C ILE A 635 -3.00 -5.41 19.46
N PRO A 636 -2.85 -6.15 20.57
CA PRO A 636 -3.09 -5.59 21.90
C PRO A 636 -2.10 -4.49 22.25
N ASP A 637 -2.63 -3.37 22.73
CA ASP A 637 -1.85 -2.37 23.46
C ASP A 637 -1.36 -3.01 24.76
N LEU A 638 -0.06 -3.26 24.84
CA LEU A 638 0.51 -3.98 25.97
C LEU A 638 0.41 -3.22 27.29
N ARG A 639 0.27 -1.90 27.27
CA ARG A 639 0.09 -1.06 28.48
C ARG A 639 -1.17 -1.43 29.25
N HIS A 640 -2.17 -2.02 28.58
CA HIS A 640 -3.45 -2.47 29.14
C HIS A 640 -3.59 -3.99 29.23
N SER A 641 -2.51 -4.72 28.95
CA SER A 641 -2.52 -6.17 28.95
C SER A 641 -2.78 -6.74 30.35
N PRO A 642 -3.71 -7.73 30.49
CA PRO A 642 -3.90 -8.42 31.77
C PRO A 642 -2.66 -9.19 32.24
N TYR A 643 -1.75 -9.53 31.32
CA TYR A 643 -0.51 -10.22 31.61
C TYR A 643 0.51 -9.34 32.36
N LEU A 644 0.33 -8.02 32.39
CA LEU A 644 1.19 -7.12 33.17
C LEU A 644 1.04 -7.25 34.69
N ALA A 645 -0.06 -7.82 35.17
CA ALA A 645 -0.36 -7.89 36.60
C ALA A 645 0.79 -8.55 37.41
N GLU A 646 1.34 -9.64 36.89
CA GLU A 646 2.43 -10.39 37.55
C GLU A 646 3.50 -10.82 36.54
N ALA A 647 4.76 -10.93 36.98
CA ALA A 647 5.88 -11.36 36.14
C ALA A 647 5.68 -12.78 35.60
N SER A 648 5.18 -13.71 36.41
CA SER A 648 4.88 -15.07 35.99
C SER A 648 3.84 -15.12 34.88
N LEU A 649 2.80 -14.29 34.95
CA LEU A 649 1.78 -14.20 33.89
C LEU A 649 2.35 -13.62 32.61
N PHE A 650 3.23 -12.59 32.70
CA PHE A 650 3.83 -11.96 31.54
C PHE A 650 4.80 -12.88 30.78
N ARG A 651 5.49 -13.79 31.49
CA ARG A 651 6.38 -14.77 30.86
C ARG A 651 5.64 -15.80 30.00
N ARG A 652 4.38 -16.14 30.32
CA ARG A 652 3.62 -17.19 29.63
C ARG A 652 3.46 -16.94 28.11
N PRO A 653 3.01 -15.77 27.61
CA PRO A 653 2.96 -15.53 26.18
C PRO A 653 4.35 -15.45 25.53
N LEU A 654 5.38 -14.93 26.23
CA LEU A 654 6.70 -14.71 25.66
C LEU A 654 7.54 -15.99 25.59
N VAL A 655 7.58 -16.75 26.68
CA VAL A 655 8.50 -17.89 26.83
C VAL A 655 7.75 -19.23 26.66
N GLU A 656 6.57 -19.37 27.24
CA GLU A 656 5.80 -20.62 27.15
C GLU A 656 4.95 -20.74 25.89
N GLY A 657 4.88 -19.70 25.04
CA GLY A 657 4.15 -19.72 23.76
C GLY A 657 2.64 -19.80 23.88
N LEU A 658 2.06 -19.34 25.01
CA LEU A 658 0.61 -19.43 25.30
C LEU A 658 -0.28 -18.87 24.17
N LEU A 659 0.21 -17.88 23.39
CA LEU A 659 -0.52 -17.21 22.33
C LEU A 659 -0.03 -17.59 20.92
N ALA A 660 0.80 -18.63 20.77
CA ALA A 660 1.35 -19.02 19.47
C ALA A 660 0.26 -19.33 18.42
N ALA A 661 -0.82 -20.01 18.83
CA ALA A 661 -1.96 -20.27 17.93
C ALA A 661 -2.72 -18.99 17.49
N ARG A 662 -2.49 -17.86 18.15
CA ARG A 662 -3.06 -16.56 17.80
C ARG A 662 -2.07 -15.66 17.02
N GLY A 663 -0.93 -16.21 16.60
CA GLY A 663 0.09 -15.49 15.82
C GLY A 663 1.17 -14.77 16.63
N MET A 664 1.18 -14.86 17.98
CA MET A 664 2.29 -14.35 18.79
C MET A 664 3.32 -15.48 19.02
N PRO A 665 4.53 -15.41 18.43
CA PRO A 665 5.52 -16.49 18.55
C PRO A 665 6.03 -16.64 19.99
N SER A 666 6.54 -17.82 20.33
CA SER A 666 7.40 -17.99 21.49
C SER A 666 8.79 -17.42 21.23
N PHE A 667 9.40 -16.83 22.23
CA PHE A 667 10.76 -16.33 22.24
C PHE A 667 11.67 -17.14 23.17
N ALA A 668 11.28 -18.37 23.52
CA ALA A 668 12.03 -19.24 24.45
C ALA A 668 13.48 -19.46 24.04
N ASP A 669 13.74 -19.54 22.72
CA ASP A 669 15.10 -19.73 22.18
C ASP A 669 15.97 -18.45 22.22
N THR A 670 15.37 -17.29 22.54
CA THR A 670 15.99 -15.97 22.39
C THR A 670 16.00 -15.18 23.69
N LEU A 671 14.95 -15.27 24.50
CA LEU A 671 14.74 -14.50 25.74
C LEU A 671 14.75 -15.41 26.96
N ALA A 672 15.58 -15.05 27.94
CA ALA A 672 15.52 -15.66 29.26
C ALA A 672 14.37 -15.08 30.10
N ALA A 673 14.05 -15.70 31.23
CA ALA A 673 13.01 -15.24 32.15
C ALA A 673 13.27 -13.82 32.65
N ASP A 674 14.54 -13.48 32.95
CA ASP A 674 14.95 -12.14 33.41
C ASP A 674 14.79 -11.09 32.31
N ASP A 675 14.93 -11.48 31.02
CA ASP A 675 14.69 -10.61 29.88
C ASP A 675 13.19 -10.26 29.74
N ALA A 676 12.31 -11.27 29.93
CA ALA A 676 10.88 -11.05 29.96
C ALA A 676 10.46 -10.12 31.11
N ASP A 677 11.09 -10.23 32.28
CA ASP A 677 10.85 -9.35 33.42
C ASP A 677 11.34 -7.91 33.14
N ALA A 678 12.46 -7.76 32.49
CA ALA A 678 12.97 -6.45 32.08
C ALA A 678 12.01 -5.79 31.05
N ILE A 679 11.52 -6.55 30.04
CA ILE A 679 10.52 -6.07 29.07
C ILE A 679 9.25 -5.64 29.80
N ARG A 680 8.76 -6.44 30.77
CA ARG A 680 7.60 -6.08 31.57
C ARG A 680 7.83 -4.77 32.33
N ALA A 681 9.00 -4.57 32.96
CA ALA A 681 9.31 -3.34 33.66
C ALA A 681 9.26 -2.10 32.75
N TYR A 682 9.78 -2.20 31.51
CA TYR A 682 9.65 -1.15 30.50
C TYR A 682 8.19 -0.87 30.14
N VAL A 683 7.39 -1.90 29.82
CA VAL A 683 5.98 -1.73 29.45
C VAL A 683 5.16 -1.11 30.59
N VAL A 684 5.40 -1.52 31.84
CA VAL A 684 4.75 -0.94 33.01
C VAL A 684 5.13 0.55 33.15
N ARG A 685 6.39 0.91 32.98
CA ARG A 685 6.85 2.30 33.01
C ARG A 685 6.18 3.13 31.90
N MET A 686 6.12 2.62 30.68
CA MET A 686 5.43 3.27 29.56
C MET A 686 3.94 3.47 29.85
N ALA A 687 3.28 2.50 30.47
CA ALA A 687 1.88 2.60 30.87
C ALA A 687 1.62 3.72 31.91
N HIS A 688 2.57 4.05 32.74
CA HIS A 688 2.43 5.19 33.68
C HIS A 688 2.70 6.54 33.03
N ILE A 689 3.65 6.62 32.09
CA ILE A 689 4.07 7.88 31.45
C ILE A 689 3.08 8.33 30.39
N THR A 690 2.62 7.43 29.53
CA THR A 690 1.77 7.77 28.38
C THR A 690 0.28 7.88 28.74
N ARG A 691 -0.15 7.49 29.94
CA ARG A 691 -1.54 7.67 30.42
C ARG A 691 -1.92 9.10 30.73
N THR A 692 -0.96 9.95 31.03
CA THR A 692 -1.20 11.35 31.37
C THR A 692 -1.39 12.23 30.14
N THR A 693 -1.21 11.67 28.93
CA THR A 693 -1.27 12.37 27.63
C THR A 693 -2.40 11.88 26.73
N ASP A 694 -3.20 10.87 27.14
CA ASP A 694 -4.35 10.33 26.39
C ASP A 694 -5.66 11.08 26.70
#